data_1780675c6533e41f576fb2c733c6ead7
#
_entry.id   1780675c6533e41f576fb2c733c6ead7
#
_cell.length_a   1.000
_cell.length_b   1.000
_cell.length_c   1.000
_cell.angle_alpha   90.00
_cell.angle_beta   90.00
_cell.angle_gamma   90.00
#
_symmetry.space_group_name_H-M   'P 1'
#
loop_
_entity.id
_entity.type
_entity.pdbx_description
1 polymer ?
#
loop_
_entity_poly.entity_id
_entity_poly.type
_entity_poly.pdbx_seq_one_letter_code
_entity_poly.pdbx_strand_id
1 'polypeptide(L)'
;MTAYDSSNLKSTLAYIKDRFGIDVFTKPGRVPALLSDLAPSLKNDRIMLERLSRLGILDDFVENTYESEAVQKRIVSKSMTQLTQSEFIRPAIAASYISVMTEVFGWEIEVEIPKETTEEKIKFDSERYVKESQDRDFLLGKRAVEEERFDEARLLFSKAYGQGNVLAGVHLGEIYYSGNGCERDYDKAIPLFVDGMHRGCPLGAEWLAEAYRVGKGVPKDVDKAKEIYSACVEALEAMCASGCVDAQYVLGFDLLYGNFSAENEDKAYYWLEKARKAGNVGAGVQVAKILINGWGQEKVEKAGIAILEGYANTTNNNAHFELGKLYYFGRLKEQDYKKSLHHFKMAAERGHASSQDYVGDIYYYGKGVPIDYVEARKWYEQAENQGNKDAALNLGFIYFYGEDVAKDKQKAFKYFKKSADKGNARAQYMLHYFFLLDEQFRNYELGRQYLEKSAEQGDVLAQKLLAWCYIGSFNFVEDDVKFAFWMRKAAEQNDAEAQRILGEAYIKLENEEALPKSYPDAIEWLEKACINGDVKAAVLLAEVYSTVDGYKDTPKSSYYADQAEQLMIEKEKNGDVLGEEHESLADLLYKYSDDKGLRQKSFDHYCRAFLAGRQSALYDLGWMYFVNGYTNDFFKLSPDELLQKIIEVEGDSKSSSLAYLLGLVYFNGYKIHENKAAAEQWYLKAIDKGSLTAACKLALYYINERKLYDKGYSVLEKAHEDGSVKATRLLGLCYKKGIGVKKNRSKAKALLKEAADKGDEDAVAEPKKFIF
;
A
#
# COMPACT_ATOMS: atom_id res chain seq x y z
N MET A 1 22.11 6.71 -32.55
CA MET A 1 20.78 6.42 -31.99
C MET A 1 20.50 7.49 -30.96
N THR A 2 19.63 8.42 -31.24
CA THR A 2 19.14 9.39 -30.26
C THR A 2 18.37 8.60 -29.20
N ALA A 3 18.69 8.81 -27.92
CA ALA A 3 17.95 8.22 -26.83
C ALA A 3 16.50 8.70 -26.95
N TYR A 4 15.54 7.75 -27.09
CA TYR A 4 14.15 8.13 -27.13
C TYR A 4 13.61 8.35 -25.71
N ASP A 5 12.75 9.34 -25.59
CA ASP A 5 12.07 9.67 -24.34
C ASP A 5 10.69 9.01 -24.32
N SER A 6 10.53 7.99 -23.49
CA SER A 6 9.28 7.23 -23.35
C SER A 6 8.13 8.03 -22.69
N SER A 7 8.41 9.19 -22.13
CA SER A 7 7.39 10.12 -21.58
C SER A 7 6.85 11.09 -22.64
N ASN A 8 7.44 11.11 -23.84
CA ASN A 8 7.10 12.04 -24.91
C ASN A 8 6.56 11.30 -26.14
N LEU A 9 5.31 11.58 -26.51
CA LEU A 9 4.62 10.94 -27.64
C LEU A 9 5.40 11.07 -28.95
N LYS A 10 5.86 12.27 -29.31
CA LYS A 10 6.63 12.53 -30.53
C LYS A 10 7.89 11.68 -30.60
N SER A 11 8.67 11.67 -29.51
CA SER A 11 9.91 10.88 -29.42
C SER A 11 9.64 9.39 -29.58
N THR A 12 8.58 8.88 -28.96
CA THR A 12 8.20 7.47 -29.05
C THR A 12 7.70 7.08 -30.43
N LEU A 13 6.87 7.91 -31.07
CA LEU A 13 6.39 7.65 -32.44
C LEU A 13 7.50 7.73 -33.47
N ALA A 14 8.45 8.69 -33.34
CA ALA A 14 9.63 8.76 -34.17
C ALA A 14 10.49 7.51 -34.04
N TYR A 15 10.72 7.04 -32.82
CA TYR A 15 11.43 5.77 -32.56
C TYR A 15 10.70 4.57 -33.17
N ILE A 16 9.37 4.50 -33.09
CA ILE A 16 8.58 3.43 -33.70
C ILE A 16 8.74 3.45 -35.23
N LYS A 17 8.66 4.63 -35.84
CA LYS A 17 8.86 4.82 -37.27
C LYS A 17 10.26 4.35 -37.72
N ASP A 18 11.30 4.79 -37.02
CA ASP A 18 12.70 4.48 -37.35
C ASP A 18 13.02 2.99 -37.19
N ARG A 19 12.43 2.32 -36.20
CA ARG A 19 12.74 0.92 -35.87
C ARG A 19 11.91 -0.09 -36.66
N PHE A 20 10.63 0.21 -36.91
CA PHE A 20 9.66 -0.72 -37.50
C PHE A 20 9.20 -0.32 -38.90
N GLY A 21 9.64 0.80 -39.40
CA GLY A 21 9.23 1.35 -40.68
C GLY A 21 7.89 2.12 -40.65
N ILE A 22 7.66 2.92 -41.68
CA ILE A 22 6.46 3.76 -41.79
C ILE A 22 5.17 2.93 -41.91
N ASP A 23 5.24 1.77 -42.55
CA ASP A 23 4.08 0.90 -42.80
C ASP A 23 3.46 0.32 -41.49
N VAL A 24 4.17 0.47 -40.37
CA VAL A 24 3.62 0.04 -39.08
C VAL A 24 2.38 0.86 -38.69
N PHE A 25 2.29 2.10 -39.17
CA PHE A 25 1.17 3.00 -38.86
C PHE A 25 -0.13 2.64 -39.57
N THR A 26 -0.08 1.92 -40.68
CA THR A 26 -1.26 1.45 -41.41
C THR A 26 -1.79 0.10 -40.93
N LYS A 27 -1.06 -0.57 -40.02
CA LYS A 27 -1.50 -1.85 -39.46
C LYS A 27 -2.43 -1.62 -38.24
N PRO A 28 -3.72 -2.02 -38.35
CA PRO A 28 -4.69 -1.75 -37.29
C PRO A 28 -4.21 -2.22 -35.92
N GLY A 29 -4.29 -1.33 -34.93
CA GLY A 29 -3.90 -1.62 -33.54
C GLY A 29 -2.41 -1.81 -33.27
N ARG A 30 -1.52 -1.77 -34.30
CA ARG A 30 -0.08 -2.05 -34.13
C ARG A 30 0.66 -0.93 -33.41
N VAL A 31 0.42 0.32 -33.78
CA VAL A 31 1.04 1.48 -33.13
C VAL A 31 0.57 1.64 -31.68
N PRO A 32 -0.73 1.58 -31.38
CA PRO A 32 -1.21 1.54 -29.99
C PRO A 32 -0.60 0.43 -29.14
N ALA A 33 -0.43 -0.78 -29.71
CA ALA A 33 0.19 -1.91 -29.02
C ALA A 33 1.67 -1.63 -28.72
N LEU A 34 2.43 -1.15 -29.70
CA LEU A 34 3.84 -0.78 -29.51
C LEU A 34 3.98 0.39 -28.52
N LEU A 35 3.08 1.35 -28.54
CA LEU A 35 3.06 2.44 -27.56
C LEU A 35 2.83 1.89 -26.14
N SER A 36 1.93 0.93 -25.98
CA SER A 36 1.70 0.26 -24.70
C SER A 36 2.95 -0.41 -24.15
N ASP A 37 3.76 -1.00 -25.04
CA ASP A 37 4.99 -1.71 -24.64
C ASP A 37 6.17 -0.77 -24.40
N LEU A 38 6.29 0.29 -25.21
CA LEU A 38 7.44 1.19 -25.20
C LEU A 38 7.26 2.44 -24.32
N ALA A 39 6.03 2.89 -24.16
CA ALA A 39 5.68 4.09 -23.40
C ALA A 39 4.36 3.92 -22.64
N PRO A 40 4.29 3.04 -21.64
CA PRO A 40 3.06 2.72 -20.91
C PRO A 40 2.45 3.93 -20.16
N SER A 41 3.22 4.97 -19.90
CA SER A 41 2.74 6.23 -19.31
C SER A 41 1.82 7.03 -20.23
N LEU A 42 1.94 6.85 -21.55
CA LEU A 42 1.19 7.58 -22.58
C LEU A 42 -0.19 6.94 -22.86
N LYS A 43 -0.96 6.64 -21.81
CA LYS A 43 -2.24 5.94 -21.94
C LYS A 43 -3.30 6.72 -22.73
N ASN A 44 -3.40 8.03 -22.50
CA ASN A 44 -4.36 8.88 -23.20
C ASN A 44 -3.98 9.05 -24.67
N ASP A 45 -2.68 9.12 -24.94
CA ASP A 45 -2.14 9.21 -26.30
C ASP A 45 -2.41 7.93 -27.09
N ARG A 46 -2.35 6.76 -26.43
CA ARG A 46 -2.73 5.49 -27.04
C ARG A 46 -4.18 5.49 -27.50
N ILE A 47 -5.11 5.96 -26.65
CA ILE A 47 -6.54 6.06 -27.01
C ILE A 47 -6.72 6.98 -28.21
N MET A 48 -5.99 8.08 -28.25
CA MET A 48 -6.06 9.00 -29.40
C MET A 48 -5.49 8.37 -30.67
N LEU A 49 -4.38 7.65 -30.60
CA LEU A 49 -3.82 6.94 -31.75
C LEU A 49 -4.72 5.82 -32.27
N GLU A 50 -5.44 5.12 -31.40
CA GLU A 50 -6.48 4.16 -31.78
C GLU A 50 -7.60 4.84 -32.58
N ARG A 51 -7.99 6.07 -32.21
CA ARG A 51 -8.95 6.87 -32.96
C ARG A 51 -8.41 7.34 -34.29
N LEU A 52 -7.19 7.88 -34.32
CA LEU A 52 -6.53 8.30 -35.56
C LEU A 52 -6.44 7.13 -36.55
N SER A 53 -6.11 5.94 -36.08
CA SER A 53 -6.11 4.72 -36.91
C SER A 53 -7.49 4.34 -37.41
N ARG A 54 -8.51 4.34 -36.54
CA ARG A 54 -9.90 4.00 -36.92
C ARG A 54 -10.50 4.95 -37.96
N LEU A 55 -10.14 6.24 -37.88
CA LEU A 55 -10.59 7.25 -38.82
C LEU A 55 -9.81 7.25 -40.15
N GLY A 56 -8.81 6.36 -40.29
CA GLY A 56 -7.93 6.32 -41.46
C GLY A 56 -6.97 7.50 -41.55
N ILE A 57 -6.85 8.29 -40.48
CA ILE A 57 -5.94 9.45 -40.46
C ILE A 57 -4.48 9.02 -40.54
N LEU A 58 -4.11 7.93 -39.84
CA LEU A 58 -2.76 7.37 -39.92
C LEU A 58 -2.44 6.87 -41.32
N ASP A 59 -3.41 6.24 -42.00
CA ASP A 59 -3.27 5.78 -43.39
C ASP A 59 -3.07 6.97 -44.32
N ASP A 60 -3.89 8.01 -44.21
CA ASP A 60 -3.77 9.24 -44.98
C ASP A 60 -2.35 9.87 -44.85
N PHE A 61 -1.76 9.87 -43.63
CA PHE A 61 -0.41 10.39 -43.41
C PHE A 61 0.66 9.50 -44.03
N VAL A 62 0.55 8.18 -43.93
CA VAL A 62 1.52 7.23 -44.50
C VAL A 62 1.49 7.28 -46.04
N GLU A 63 0.31 7.17 -46.63
CA GLU A 63 0.13 7.12 -48.09
C GLU A 63 0.61 8.39 -48.78
N ASN A 64 0.50 9.55 -48.10
CA ASN A 64 0.84 10.85 -48.69
C ASN A 64 2.15 11.45 -48.10
N THR A 65 2.99 10.62 -47.48
CA THR A 65 4.24 11.11 -46.85
C THR A 65 5.16 11.87 -47.82
N TYR A 66 5.19 11.48 -49.08
CA TYR A 66 6.07 12.10 -50.11
C TYR A 66 5.30 12.98 -51.12
N GLU A 67 4.04 13.30 -50.84
CA GLU A 67 3.22 14.15 -51.69
C GLU A 67 3.59 15.64 -51.53
N SER A 68 3.04 16.47 -52.43
CA SER A 68 3.27 17.91 -52.39
C SER A 68 2.69 18.56 -51.15
N GLU A 69 3.26 19.67 -50.69
CA GLU A 69 2.80 20.48 -49.56
C GLU A 69 1.30 20.81 -49.63
N ALA A 70 0.76 21.05 -50.85
CA ALA A 70 -0.66 21.33 -51.04
C ALA A 70 -1.55 20.10 -50.69
N VAL A 71 -1.11 18.90 -51.04
CA VAL A 71 -1.82 17.65 -50.69
C VAL A 71 -1.72 17.41 -49.17
N GLN A 72 -0.53 17.58 -48.60
CA GLN A 72 -0.32 17.42 -47.17
C GLN A 72 -1.15 18.40 -46.34
N LYS A 73 -1.22 19.69 -46.74
CA LYS A 73 -2.10 20.69 -46.10
C LYS A 73 -3.58 20.29 -46.15
N ARG A 74 -4.02 19.72 -47.30
CA ARG A 74 -5.41 19.22 -47.41
C ARG A 74 -5.68 18.07 -46.45
N ILE A 75 -4.72 17.17 -46.25
CA ILE A 75 -4.85 16.04 -45.30
C ILE A 75 -4.90 16.56 -43.87
N VAL A 76 -4.03 17.49 -43.48
CA VAL A 76 -4.05 18.15 -42.16
C VAL A 76 -5.43 18.79 -41.90
N SER A 77 -5.96 19.56 -42.86
CA SER A 77 -7.27 20.22 -42.74
C SER A 77 -8.41 19.19 -42.63
N LYS A 78 -8.36 18.13 -43.44
CA LYS A 78 -9.33 17.01 -43.35
C LYS A 78 -9.30 16.33 -42.00
N SER A 79 -8.10 15.99 -41.50
CA SER A 79 -7.88 15.33 -40.20
C SER A 79 -8.34 16.20 -39.03
N MET A 80 -8.05 17.49 -39.07
CA MET A 80 -8.54 18.46 -38.09
C MET A 80 -10.08 18.50 -38.06
N THR A 81 -10.70 18.55 -39.24
CA THR A 81 -12.18 18.53 -39.37
C THR A 81 -12.77 17.24 -38.83
N GLN A 82 -12.20 16.08 -39.18
CA GLN A 82 -12.64 14.79 -38.65
C GLN A 82 -12.55 14.71 -37.14
N LEU A 83 -11.43 15.13 -36.54
CA LEU A 83 -11.24 15.11 -35.07
C LEU A 83 -12.16 16.10 -34.35
N THR A 84 -12.31 17.29 -34.87
CA THR A 84 -13.08 18.36 -34.20
C THR A 84 -14.59 18.21 -34.40
N GLN A 85 -15.04 17.83 -35.59
CA GLN A 85 -16.45 17.75 -35.91
C GLN A 85 -17.06 16.35 -35.73
N SER A 86 -16.35 15.28 -36.10
CA SER A 86 -16.85 13.91 -35.98
C SER A 86 -16.54 13.25 -34.66
N GLU A 87 -15.38 13.57 -34.04
CA GLU A 87 -14.95 13.01 -32.75
C GLU A 87 -15.07 14.01 -31.59
N PHE A 88 -15.50 15.26 -31.86
CA PHE A 88 -15.76 16.31 -30.86
C PHE A 88 -14.56 16.60 -29.94
N ILE A 89 -13.35 16.51 -30.49
CA ILE A 89 -12.11 16.80 -29.78
C ILE A 89 -11.87 18.30 -29.85
N ARG A 90 -11.48 18.92 -28.74
CA ARG A 90 -11.11 20.36 -28.70
C ARG A 90 -10.10 20.68 -29.80
N PRO A 91 -10.29 21.78 -30.57
CA PRO A 91 -9.39 22.14 -31.66
C PRO A 91 -7.90 22.20 -31.25
N ALA A 92 -7.61 22.70 -30.06
CA ALA A 92 -6.24 22.75 -29.54
C ALA A 92 -5.64 21.35 -29.28
N ILE A 93 -6.45 20.41 -28.77
CA ILE A 93 -6.02 19.02 -28.55
C ILE A 93 -5.86 18.29 -29.90
N ALA A 94 -6.80 18.43 -30.83
CA ALA A 94 -6.70 17.88 -32.16
C ALA A 94 -5.44 18.40 -32.87
N ALA A 95 -5.20 19.71 -32.81
CA ALA A 95 -4.04 20.37 -33.41
C ALA A 95 -2.72 19.83 -32.80
N SER A 96 -2.66 19.59 -31.50
CA SER A 96 -1.46 19.04 -30.86
C SER A 96 -1.10 17.65 -31.38
N TYR A 97 -2.07 16.76 -31.55
CA TYR A 97 -1.83 15.42 -32.10
C TYR A 97 -1.50 15.45 -33.60
N ILE A 98 -2.19 16.27 -34.37
CA ILE A 98 -1.90 16.41 -35.81
C ILE A 98 -0.52 17.06 -36.00
N SER A 99 -0.14 18.04 -35.17
CA SER A 99 1.22 18.62 -35.19
C SER A 99 2.30 17.56 -34.87
N VAL A 100 2.09 16.73 -33.88
CA VAL A 100 2.99 15.58 -33.62
C VAL A 100 3.09 14.67 -34.84
N MET A 101 1.97 14.37 -35.50
CA MET A 101 1.98 13.54 -36.71
C MET A 101 2.73 14.21 -37.87
N THR A 102 2.47 15.50 -38.15
CA THR A 102 3.22 16.23 -39.18
C THR A 102 4.74 16.19 -38.94
N GLU A 103 5.17 16.41 -37.71
CA GLU A 103 6.57 16.35 -37.33
C GLU A 103 7.16 14.92 -37.45
N VAL A 104 6.45 13.87 -37.00
CA VAL A 104 6.91 12.49 -37.10
C VAL A 104 7.04 12.04 -38.56
N PHE A 105 6.11 12.47 -39.42
CA PHE A 105 6.15 12.17 -40.87
C PHE A 105 7.04 13.11 -41.68
N GLY A 106 7.60 14.15 -41.03
CA GLY A 106 8.54 15.09 -41.67
C GLY A 106 7.86 16.10 -42.57
N TRP A 107 6.61 16.45 -42.29
CA TRP A 107 5.88 17.47 -43.01
C TRP A 107 6.15 18.85 -42.38
N GLU A 108 6.63 19.81 -43.16
CA GLU A 108 6.86 21.19 -42.71
C GLU A 108 5.57 22.04 -42.85
N ILE A 109 4.54 21.62 -42.08
CA ILE A 109 3.22 22.25 -42.13
C ILE A 109 2.85 22.71 -40.73
N GLU A 110 2.58 24.00 -40.60
CA GLU A 110 2.00 24.58 -39.39
C GLU A 110 0.53 24.20 -39.31
N VAL A 111 0.14 23.56 -38.20
CA VAL A 111 -1.24 23.16 -37.96
C VAL A 111 -1.98 24.34 -37.34
N GLU A 112 -2.80 25.00 -38.18
CA GLU A 112 -3.66 26.10 -37.73
C GLU A 112 -4.73 25.55 -36.77
N ILE A 113 -4.78 26.11 -35.57
CA ILE A 113 -5.91 25.86 -34.65
C ILE A 113 -7.10 26.67 -35.24
N PRO A 114 -8.19 26.00 -35.68
CA PRO A 114 -9.37 26.72 -36.09
C PRO A 114 -9.73 27.71 -34.97
N LYS A 115 -9.87 29.00 -35.32
CA LYS A 115 -10.46 29.96 -34.38
C LYS A 115 -11.79 29.34 -33.96
N GLU A 116 -12.01 29.22 -32.64
CA GLU A 116 -13.31 28.83 -32.13
C GLU A 116 -14.33 29.75 -32.83
N THR A 117 -14.99 29.19 -33.83
CA THR A 117 -16.23 29.80 -34.32
C THR A 117 -17.09 29.84 -33.08
N THR A 118 -17.56 31.06 -32.73
CA THR A 118 -18.52 31.23 -31.65
C THR A 118 -19.52 30.09 -31.75
N GLU A 119 -19.34 29.07 -30.90
CA GLU A 119 -20.25 27.90 -30.88
C GLU A 119 -21.65 28.49 -30.77
N GLU A 120 -22.53 28.21 -31.75
CA GLU A 120 -23.95 28.47 -31.54
C GLU A 120 -24.29 27.78 -30.24
N LYS A 121 -24.51 28.59 -29.16
CA LYS A 121 -24.79 28.04 -27.84
C LYS A 121 -25.88 27.02 -27.99
N ILE A 122 -25.58 25.75 -27.75
CA ILE A 122 -26.55 24.68 -27.80
C ILE A 122 -27.74 25.10 -26.95
N LYS A 123 -28.90 25.22 -27.59
CA LYS A 123 -30.12 25.58 -26.88
C LYS A 123 -30.78 24.31 -26.36
N PHE A 124 -30.69 24.10 -25.08
CA PHE A 124 -31.35 22.98 -24.40
C PHE A 124 -32.87 23.17 -24.38
N ASP A 125 -33.61 22.11 -24.69
CA ASP A 125 -35.09 22.10 -24.79
C ASP A 125 -35.70 21.13 -23.75
N SER A 126 -35.80 21.58 -22.53
CA SER A 126 -36.32 20.79 -21.41
C SER A 126 -37.76 20.32 -21.61
N GLU A 127 -38.63 21.16 -22.25
CA GLU A 127 -40.06 20.81 -22.47
C GLU A 127 -40.24 19.67 -23.44
N ARG A 128 -39.43 19.65 -24.49
CA ARG A 128 -39.47 18.56 -25.48
C ARG A 128 -39.12 17.23 -24.80
N TYR A 129 -38.06 17.15 -23.99
CA TYR A 129 -37.61 15.92 -23.40
C TYR A 129 -38.50 15.43 -22.25
N VAL A 130 -39.22 16.32 -21.58
CA VAL A 130 -40.31 15.91 -20.68
C VAL A 130 -41.44 15.22 -21.45
N LYS A 131 -41.76 15.67 -22.66
CA LYS A 131 -42.75 14.96 -23.51
C LYS A 131 -42.21 13.63 -24.03
N GLU A 132 -40.94 13.59 -24.48
CA GLU A 132 -40.31 12.35 -24.92
C GLU A 132 -40.25 11.28 -23.81
N SER A 133 -40.12 11.68 -22.54
CA SER A 133 -40.13 10.77 -21.39
C SER A 133 -41.51 10.07 -21.16
N GLN A 134 -42.56 10.55 -21.79
CA GLN A 134 -43.91 9.95 -21.75
C GLN A 134 -44.21 9.03 -22.94
N ASP A 135 -43.27 8.87 -23.88
CA ASP A 135 -43.42 8.01 -25.02
C ASP A 135 -43.59 6.54 -24.59
N ARG A 136 -44.51 5.82 -25.31
CA ARG A 136 -44.87 4.44 -24.94
C ARG A 136 -43.68 3.47 -25.04
N ASP A 137 -42.97 3.50 -26.17
CA ASP A 137 -41.87 2.57 -26.41
C ASP A 137 -40.70 2.90 -25.49
N PHE A 138 -40.49 4.18 -25.17
CA PHE A 138 -39.53 4.63 -24.16
C PHE A 138 -39.89 4.10 -22.77
N LEU A 139 -41.14 4.26 -22.32
CA LEU A 139 -41.60 3.76 -21.01
C LEU A 139 -41.50 2.24 -20.88
N LEU A 140 -41.81 1.51 -21.97
CA LEU A 140 -41.61 0.06 -22.00
C LEU A 140 -40.12 -0.31 -21.91
N GLY A 141 -39.27 0.45 -22.59
CA GLY A 141 -37.79 0.29 -22.47
C GLY A 141 -37.28 0.52 -21.06
N LYS A 142 -37.77 1.57 -20.39
CA LYS A 142 -37.45 1.85 -18.98
C LYS A 142 -37.87 0.70 -18.06
N ARG A 143 -39.09 0.21 -18.24
CA ARG A 143 -39.58 -0.93 -17.47
C ARG A 143 -38.73 -2.20 -17.72
N ALA A 144 -38.33 -2.43 -18.96
CA ALA A 144 -37.47 -3.55 -19.28
C ALA A 144 -36.08 -3.42 -18.60
N VAL A 145 -35.53 -2.19 -18.48
CA VAL A 145 -34.31 -1.94 -17.68
C VAL A 145 -34.52 -2.26 -16.20
N GLU A 146 -35.64 -1.82 -15.61
CA GLU A 146 -35.97 -2.06 -14.20
C GLU A 146 -36.15 -3.56 -13.89
N GLU A 147 -36.66 -4.33 -14.87
CA GLU A 147 -36.82 -5.79 -14.82
C GLU A 147 -35.57 -6.54 -15.31
N GLU A 148 -34.46 -5.83 -15.56
CA GLU A 148 -33.16 -6.35 -16.02
C GLU A 148 -33.24 -7.11 -17.38
N ARG A 149 -34.26 -6.86 -18.16
CA ARG A 149 -34.44 -7.41 -19.53
C ARG A 149 -33.75 -6.51 -20.57
N PHE A 150 -32.43 -6.40 -20.46
CA PHE A 150 -31.60 -5.43 -21.19
C PHE A 150 -31.64 -5.61 -22.71
N ASP A 151 -31.79 -6.85 -23.22
CA ASP A 151 -31.93 -7.08 -24.68
C ASP A 151 -33.23 -6.47 -25.22
N GLU A 152 -34.31 -6.63 -24.47
CA GLU A 152 -35.59 -6.03 -24.81
C GLU A 152 -35.55 -4.50 -24.68
N ALA A 153 -34.93 -3.99 -23.64
CA ALA A 153 -34.71 -2.56 -23.44
C ALA A 153 -33.95 -1.93 -24.63
N ARG A 154 -32.89 -2.58 -25.10
CA ARG A 154 -32.12 -2.12 -26.26
C ARG A 154 -32.96 -2.05 -27.52
N LEU A 155 -33.80 -3.06 -27.78
CA LEU A 155 -34.69 -3.06 -28.93
C LEU A 155 -35.73 -1.93 -28.86
N LEU A 156 -36.34 -1.73 -27.68
CA LEU A 156 -37.35 -0.70 -27.45
C LEU A 156 -36.76 0.70 -27.57
N PHE A 157 -35.61 0.95 -26.94
CA PHE A 157 -34.94 2.24 -27.08
C PHE A 157 -34.42 2.49 -28.49
N SER A 158 -33.87 1.48 -29.19
CA SER A 158 -33.49 1.62 -30.60
C SER A 158 -34.70 1.99 -31.49
N LYS A 159 -35.85 1.37 -31.24
CA LYS A 159 -37.09 1.65 -31.96
C LYS A 159 -37.57 3.08 -31.70
N ALA A 160 -37.67 3.49 -30.43
CA ALA A 160 -38.08 4.84 -30.05
C ALA A 160 -37.13 5.91 -30.61
N TYR A 161 -35.80 5.67 -30.51
CA TYR A 161 -34.80 6.56 -31.09
C TYR A 161 -34.92 6.69 -32.61
N GLY A 162 -35.16 5.57 -33.32
CA GLY A 162 -35.44 5.57 -34.76
C GLY A 162 -36.72 6.33 -35.14
N GLN A 163 -37.66 6.49 -34.21
CA GLN A 163 -38.87 7.29 -34.34
C GLN A 163 -38.66 8.78 -33.95
N GLY A 164 -37.47 9.15 -33.56
CA GLY A 164 -37.08 10.53 -33.25
C GLY A 164 -37.05 10.88 -31.76
N ASN A 165 -37.29 9.93 -30.85
CA ASN A 165 -37.16 10.11 -29.42
C ASN A 165 -35.67 10.11 -29.03
N VAL A 166 -35.10 11.28 -28.80
CA VAL A 166 -33.68 11.48 -28.50
C VAL A 166 -33.31 10.94 -27.11
N LEU A 167 -34.22 11.07 -26.16
CA LEU A 167 -34.04 10.57 -24.81
C LEU A 167 -33.83 9.04 -24.79
N ALA A 168 -34.54 8.32 -25.65
CA ALA A 168 -34.32 6.88 -25.84
C ALA A 168 -32.95 6.58 -26.40
N GLY A 169 -32.37 7.42 -27.25
CA GLY A 169 -31.01 7.32 -27.74
C GLY A 169 -29.99 7.48 -26.57
N VAL A 170 -30.23 8.42 -25.67
CA VAL A 170 -29.37 8.62 -24.47
C VAL A 170 -29.38 7.38 -23.57
N HIS A 171 -30.57 6.80 -23.30
CA HIS A 171 -30.67 5.57 -22.50
C HIS A 171 -30.09 4.34 -23.21
N LEU A 172 -30.17 4.27 -24.52
CA LEU A 172 -29.45 3.25 -25.29
C LEU A 172 -27.92 3.40 -25.13
N GLY A 173 -27.46 4.63 -25.20
CA GLY A 173 -26.05 4.98 -24.91
C GLY A 173 -25.63 4.55 -23.50
N GLU A 174 -26.47 4.79 -22.49
CA GLU A 174 -26.23 4.38 -21.10
C GLU A 174 -26.04 2.85 -20.99
N ILE A 175 -26.87 2.06 -21.66
CA ILE A 175 -26.75 0.58 -21.71
C ILE A 175 -25.38 0.17 -22.29
N TYR A 176 -25.00 0.73 -23.45
CA TYR A 176 -23.68 0.45 -24.04
C TYR A 176 -22.52 0.94 -23.17
N TYR A 177 -22.65 2.09 -22.51
CA TYR A 177 -21.62 2.67 -21.66
C TYR A 177 -21.39 1.85 -20.38
N SER A 178 -22.46 1.39 -19.75
CA SER A 178 -22.42 0.57 -18.54
C SER A 178 -22.08 -0.89 -18.81
N GLY A 179 -22.45 -1.40 -20.01
CA GLY A 179 -22.34 -2.82 -20.36
C GLY A 179 -23.43 -3.68 -19.73
N ASN A 180 -24.59 -3.10 -19.43
CA ASN A 180 -25.71 -3.82 -18.86
C ASN A 180 -26.33 -4.76 -19.89
N GLY A 181 -26.24 -6.08 -19.69
CA GLY A 181 -26.73 -7.10 -20.62
C GLY A 181 -26.00 -7.17 -21.97
N CYS A 182 -24.88 -6.50 -22.13
CA CYS A 182 -23.99 -6.57 -23.28
C CYS A 182 -22.56 -6.25 -22.92
N GLU A 183 -21.62 -6.50 -23.81
CA GLU A 183 -20.27 -5.97 -23.64
C GLU A 183 -20.30 -4.44 -23.70
N ARG A 184 -19.43 -3.81 -22.89
CA ARG A 184 -19.26 -2.35 -22.92
C ARG A 184 -18.76 -1.90 -24.28
N ASP A 185 -19.49 -0.96 -24.88
CA ASP A 185 -19.21 -0.43 -26.21
C ASP A 185 -19.27 1.11 -26.19
N TYR A 186 -18.13 1.72 -25.83
CA TYR A 186 -18.04 3.18 -25.77
C TYR A 186 -18.15 3.82 -27.17
N ASP A 187 -17.80 3.10 -28.22
CA ASP A 187 -17.88 3.59 -29.61
C ASP A 187 -19.32 3.74 -30.08
N LYS A 188 -20.25 2.98 -29.51
CA LYS A 188 -21.67 3.18 -29.69
C LYS A 188 -22.29 4.17 -28.70
N ALA A 189 -21.80 4.19 -27.47
CA ALA A 189 -22.37 5.04 -26.41
C ALA A 189 -22.11 6.52 -26.65
N ILE A 190 -20.83 6.91 -26.89
CA ILE A 190 -20.44 8.31 -27.02
C ILE A 190 -21.16 9.05 -28.13
N PRO A 191 -21.30 8.50 -29.36
CA PRO A 191 -22.08 9.16 -30.41
C PRO A 191 -23.54 9.43 -30.04
N LEU A 192 -24.17 8.55 -29.25
CA LEU A 192 -25.55 8.74 -28.79
C LEU A 192 -25.65 9.90 -27.77
N PHE A 193 -24.68 10.01 -26.85
CA PHE A 193 -24.62 11.13 -25.92
C PHE A 193 -24.38 12.46 -26.65
N VAL A 194 -23.49 12.45 -27.62
CA VAL A 194 -23.18 13.60 -28.48
C VAL A 194 -24.38 14.03 -29.30
N ASP A 195 -25.09 13.08 -29.96
CA ASP A 195 -26.35 13.39 -30.67
C ASP A 195 -27.38 13.99 -29.71
N GLY A 196 -27.53 13.38 -28.50
CA GLY A 196 -28.38 13.92 -27.44
C GLY A 196 -28.06 15.38 -27.13
N MET A 197 -26.79 15.68 -26.83
CA MET A 197 -26.32 17.03 -26.51
C MET A 197 -26.59 18.00 -27.67
N HIS A 198 -26.22 17.68 -28.91
CA HIS A 198 -26.37 18.54 -30.07
C HIS A 198 -27.84 18.82 -30.39
N ARG A 199 -28.71 17.87 -30.11
CA ARG A 199 -30.15 18.05 -30.25
C ARG A 199 -30.80 18.76 -29.06
N GLY A 200 -29.97 19.21 -28.10
CA GLY A 200 -30.38 20.00 -26.94
C GLY A 200 -30.91 19.17 -25.76
N CYS A 201 -30.60 17.88 -25.67
CA CYS A 201 -30.98 17.04 -24.52
C CYS A 201 -30.01 17.23 -23.34
N PRO A 202 -30.46 17.77 -22.18
CA PRO A 202 -29.62 17.98 -21.02
C PRO A 202 -29.00 16.69 -20.47
N LEU A 203 -29.73 15.56 -20.50
CA LEU A 203 -29.23 14.28 -20.05
C LEU A 203 -28.12 13.72 -20.96
N GLY A 204 -28.22 13.96 -22.29
CA GLY A 204 -27.16 13.58 -23.22
C GLY A 204 -25.85 14.37 -22.95
N ALA A 205 -25.99 15.66 -22.64
CA ALA A 205 -24.86 16.52 -22.27
C ALA A 205 -24.23 16.07 -20.93
N GLU A 206 -25.04 15.73 -19.94
CA GLU A 206 -24.56 15.25 -18.64
C GLU A 206 -23.77 13.94 -18.79
N TRP A 207 -24.31 12.94 -19.50
CA TRP A 207 -23.59 11.68 -19.77
C TRP A 207 -22.28 11.89 -20.53
N LEU A 208 -22.24 12.86 -21.45
CA LEU A 208 -21.00 13.22 -22.14
C LEU A 208 -20.00 13.89 -21.19
N ALA A 209 -20.47 14.77 -20.30
CA ALA A 209 -19.65 15.38 -19.27
C ALA A 209 -19.06 14.30 -18.33
N GLU A 210 -19.86 13.33 -17.91
CA GLU A 210 -19.39 12.20 -17.11
C GLU A 210 -18.34 11.38 -17.84
N ALA A 211 -18.52 11.12 -19.14
CA ALA A 211 -17.54 10.43 -19.96
C ALA A 211 -16.19 11.16 -20.00
N TYR A 212 -16.19 12.50 -20.15
CA TYR A 212 -14.96 13.31 -20.08
C TYR A 212 -14.35 13.35 -18.67
N ARG A 213 -15.17 13.43 -17.62
CA ARG A 213 -14.70 13.44 -16.22
C ARG A 213 -13.91 12.19 -15.87
N VAL A 214 -14.42 11.03 -16.26
CA VAL A 214 -13.80 9.72 -15.94
C VAL A 214 -12.79 9.24 -16.98
N GLY A 215 -12.83 9.78 -18.22
CA GLY A 215 -11.98 9.36 -19.34
C GLY A 215 -12.35 8.01 -19.93
N LYS A 216 -13.65 7.72 -20.05
CA LYS A 216 -14.17 6.48 -20.67
C LYS A 216 -14.83 6.76 -22.00
N GLY A 217 -14.29 6.12 -23.05
CA GLY A 217 -14.73 6.36 -24.42
C GLY A 217 -14.24 7.69 -25.01
N VAL A 218 -13.79 8.61 -24.18
CA VAL A 218 -13.14 9.88 -24.53
C VAL A 218 -11.91 10.11 -23.66
N PRO A 219 -10.89 10.86 -24.11
CA PRO A 219 -9.78 11.25 -23.25
C PRO A 219 -10.29 12.00 -22.03
N LYS A 220 -9.67 11.74 -20.85
CA LYS A 220 -10.06 12.43 -19.63
C LYS A 220 -9.78 13.92 -19.74
N ASP A 221 -10.82 14.73 -19.57
CA ASP A 221 -10.76 16.20 -19.60
C ASP A 221 -11.79 16.76 -18.63
N VAL A 222 -11.33 17.05 -17.41
CA VAL A 222 -12.19 17.51 -16.30
C VAL A 222 -12.72 18.92 -16.56
N ASP A 223 -11.94 19.77 -17.25
CA ASP A 223 -12.35 21.16 -17.53
C ASP A 223 -13.44 21.17 -18.60
N LYS A 224 -13.30 20.36 -19.64
CA LYS A 224 -14.35 20.16 -20.65
C LYS A 224 -15.61 19.54 -20.04
N ALA A 225 -15.47 18.59 -19.14
CA ALA A 225 -16.60 18.01 -18.41
C ALA A 225 -17.40 19.08 -17.66
N LYS A 226 -16.71 19.96 -16.92
CA LYS A 226 -17.33 21.08 -16.19
C LYS A 226 -17.99 22.08 -17.13
N GLU A 227 -17.37 22.39 -18.26
CA GLU A 227 -17.91 23.29 -19.26
C GLU A 227 -19.23 22.76 -19.81
N ILE A 228 -19.27 21.51 -20.26
CA ILE A 228 -20.49 20.85 -20.77
C ILE A 228 -21.57 20.84 -19.71
N TYR A 229 -21.25 20.44 -18.48
CA TYR A 229 -22.21 20.39 -17.38
C TYR A 229 -22.76 21.78 -17.04
N SER A 230 -21.90 22.79 -16.95
CA SER A 230 -22.33 24.17 -16.68
C SER A 230 -23.25 24.73 -17.76
N ALA A 231 -23.12 24.28 -18.99
CA ALA A 231 -23.98 24.68 -20.09
C ALA A 231 -25.38 24.05 -20.01
N CYS A 232 -25.52 22.85 -19.42
CA CYS A 232 -26.79 22.10 -19.40
C CYS A 232 -27.49 22.08 -18.04
N VAL A 233 -26.85 22.48 -16.93
CA VAL A 233 -27.39 22.30 -15.59
C VAL A 233 -28.68 23.05 -15.34
N GLU A 234 -28.84 24.29 -15.84
CA GLU A 234 -30.09 25.05 -15.69
C GLU A 234 -31.26 24.35 -16.41
N ALA A 235 -31.00 23.78 -17.60
CA ALA A 235 -32.00 23.03 -18.34
C ALA A 235 -32.31 21.69 -17.66
N LEU A 236 -31.32 21.04 -17.05
CA LEU A 236 -31.50 19.84 -16.25
C LEU A 236 -32.37 20.10 -15.01
N GLU A 237 -32.14 21.24 -14.31
CA GLU A 237 -32.97 21.68 -13.20
C GLU A 237 -34.42 21.99 -13.65
N ALA A 238 -34.59 22.60 -14.82
CA ALA A 238 -35.90 22.83 -15.40
C ALA A 238 -36.67 21.52 -15.74
N MET A 239 -35.94 20.51 -16.24
CA MET A 239 -36.50 19.16 -16.43
C MET A 239 -36.91 18.52 -15.11
N CYS A 240 -36.10 18.66 -14.08
CA CYS A 240 -36.41 18.18 -12.71
C CYS A 240 -37.68 18.84 -12.16
N ALA A 241 -37.81 20.16 -12.33
CA ALA A 241 -38.97 20.94 -11.90
C ALA A 241 -40.25 20.53 -12.66
N SER A 242 -40.12 20.21 -13.93
CA SER A 242 -41.22 19.74 -14.80
C SER A 242 -41.60 18.27 -14.57
N GLY A 243 -40.92 17.57 -13.64
CA GLY A 243 -41.27 16.22 -13.23
C GLY A 243 -40.58 15.08 -14.01
N CYS A 244 -39.54 15.37 -14.80
CA CYS A 244 -38.78 14.33 -15.45
C CYS A 244 -37.99 13.50 -14.39
N VAL A 245 -38.39 12.25 -14.25
CA VAL A 245 -37.86 11.35 -13.19
C VAL A 245 -36.37 11.05 -13.37
N ASP A 246 -35.95 10.86 -14.64
CA ASP A 246 -34.54 10.58 -14.92
C ASP A 246 -33.64 11.78 -14.63
N ALA A 247 -34.09 13.00 -14.97
CA ALA A 247 -33.37 14.22 -14.60
C ALA A 247 -33.27 14.41 -13.08
N GLN A 248 -34.37 14.14 -12.35
CA GLN A 248 -34.37 14.20 -10.88
C GLN A 248 -33.37 13.21 -10.27
N TYR A 249 -33.28 12.00 -10.81
CA TYR A 249 -32.32 10.99 -10.36
C TYR A 249 -30.89 11.44 -10.64
N VAL A 250 -30.58 11.86 -11.86
CA VAL A 250 -29.23 12.26 -12.28
C VAL A 250 -28.74 13.48 -11.49
N LEU A 251 -29.55 14.55 -11.43
CA LEU A 251 -29.18 15.75 -10.68
C LEU A 251 -29.02 15.45 -9.18
N GLY A 252 -29.90 14.64 -8.61
CA GLY A 252 -29.81 14.22 -7.22
C GLY A 252 -28.55 13.40 -6.94
N PHE A 253 -28.15 12.54 -7.86
CA PHE A 253 -26.93 11.75 -7.78
C PHE A 253 -25.68 12.65 -7.87
N ASP A 254 -25.63 13.59 -8.82
CA ASP A 254 -24.52 14.53 -8.96
C ASP A 254 -24.32 15.41 -7.72
N LEU A 255 -25.41 15.90 -7.15
CA LEU A 255 -25.37 16.70 -5.91
C LEU A 255 -24.94 15.87 -4.70
N LEU A 256 -25.26 14.58 -4.66
CA LEU A 256 -24.89 13.68 -3.57
C LEU A 256 -23.40 13.36 -3.54
N TYR A 257 -22.79 13.17 -4.71
CA TYR A 257 -21.41 12.74 -4.83
C TYR A 257 -20.44 13.86 -5.28
N GLY A 258 -20.92 15.09 -5.45
CA GLY A 258 -20.10 16.22 -5.84
C GLY A 258 -19.39 16.09 -7.19
N ASN A 259 -20.01 15.39 -8.15
CA ASN A 259 -19.37 15.06 -9.43
C ASN A 259 -18.95 16.31 -10.22
N PHE A 260 -19.82 17.32 -10.29
CA PHE A 260 -19.62 18.54 -11.08
C PHE A 260 -19.81 19.84 -10.27
N SER A 261 -20.48 19.76 -9.14
CA SER A 261 -20.73 20.87 -8.22
C SER A 261 -20.31 20.47 -6.80
N ALA A 262 -20.31 21.44 -5.88
CA ALA A 262 -20.12 21.12 -4.47
C ALA A 262 -21.23 20.18 -3.98
N GLU A 263 -20.88 19.23 -3.13
CA GLU A 263 -21.85 18.32 -2.49
C GLU A 263 -22.95 19.13 -1.79
N ASN A 264 -24.19 18.74 -2.03
CA ASN A 264 -25.37 19.32 -1.41
C ASN A 264 -26.38 18.22 -1.08
N GLU A 265 -26.18 17.60 0.05
CA GLU A 265 -26.93 16.43 0.49
C GLU A 265 -28.44 16.72 0.65
N ASP A 266 -28.82 17.91 1.11
CA ASP A 266 -30.24 18.30 1.29
C ASP A 266 -30.97 18.40 -0.07
N LYS A 267 -30.36 19.07 -1.06
CA LYS A 267 -30.91 19.14 -2.41
C LYS A 267 -30.88 17.79 -3.10
N ALA A 268 -29.84 17.00 -2.87
CA ALA A 268 -29.73 15.63 -3.37
C ALA A 268 -30.90 14.77 -2.87
N TYR A 269 -31.13 14.77 -1.55
CA TYR A 269 -32.25 14.07 -0.95
C TYR A 269 -33.59 14.51 -1.54
N TYR A 270 -33.79 15.82 -1.68
CA TYR A 270 -35.04 16.36 -2.23
C TYR A 270 -35.36 15.81 -3.62
N TRP A 271 -34.38 15.83 -4.54
CA TRP A 271 -34.58 15.35 -5.89
C TRP A 271 -34.68 13.82 -5.97
N LEU A 272 -33.83 13.10 -5.25
CA LEU A 272 -33.87 11.65 -5.20
C LEU A 272 -35.17 11.13 -4.58
N GLU A 273 -35.69 11.79 -3.55
CA GLU A 273 -36.97 11.39 -2.93
C GLU A 273 -38.16 11.65 -3.87
N LYS A 274 -38.12 12.73 -4.67
CA LYS A 274 -39.11 12.94 -5.73
C LYS A 274 -39.06 11.83 -6.78
N ALA A 275 -37.86 11.52 -7.28
CA ALA A 275 -37.67 10.43 -8.25
C ALA A 275 -38.14 9.08 -7.68
N ARG A 276 -37.81 8.79 -6.40
CA ARG A 276 -38.26 7.58 -5.70
C ARG A 276 -39.79 7.47 -5.64
N LYS A 277 -40.46 8.58 -5.26
CA LYS A 277 -41.95 8.63 -5.20
C LYS A 277 -42.58 8.44 -6.56
N ALA A 278 -41.87 8.82 -7.62
CA ALA A 278 -42.30 8.59 -9.01
C ALA A 278 -41.94 7.17 -9.53
N GLY A 279 -41.38 6.31 -8.67
CA GLY A 279 -41.11 4.91 -9.00
C GLY A 279 -39.68 4.58 -9.42
N ASN A 280 -38.73 5.56 -9.41
CA ASN A 280 -37.35 5.29 -9.76
C ASN A 280 -36.67 4.48 -8.64
N VAL A 281 -36.35 3.22 -8.94
CA VAL A 281 -35.74 2.28 -7.98
C VAL A 281 -34.30 2.69 -7.65
N GLY A 282 -33.52 3.19 -8.61
CA GLY A 282 -32.16 3.69 -8.37
C GLY A 282 -32.14 4.84 -7.38
N ALA A 283 -33.05 5.81 -7.53
CA ALA A 283 -33.25 6.90 -6.58
C ALA A 283 -33.63 6.37 -5.18
N GLY A 284 -34.49 5.34 -5.15
CA GLY A 284 -34.87 4.71 -3.88
C GLY A 284 -33.71 4.07 -3.13
N VAL A 285 -32.79 3.43 -3.82
CA VAL A 285 -31.57 2.88 -3.21
C VAL A 285 -30.67 4.01 -2.68
N GLN A 286 -30.53 5.13 -3.40
CA GLN A 286 -29.74 6.27 -2.90
C GLN A 286 -30.40 6.94 -1.70
N VAL A 287 -31.73 7.14 -1.70
CA VAL A 287 -32.48 7.66 -0.54
C VAL A 287 -32.28 6.74 0.67
N ALA A 288 -32.33 5.45 0.49
CA ALA A 288 -32.07 4.50 1.58
C ALA A 288 -30.65 4.68 2.15
N LYS A 289 -29.65 4.84 1.29
CA LYS A 289 -28.25 5.11 1.71
C LYS A 289 -28.12 6.44 2.48
N ILE A 290 -28.78 7.49 2.02
CA ILE A 290 -28.83 8.79 2.70
C ILE A 290 -29.39 8.62 4.11
N LEU A 291 -30.54 7.97 4.27
CA LEU A 291 -31.18 7.76 5.57
C LEU A 291 -30.38 6.85 6.51
N ILE A 292 -29.68 5.86 5.96
CA ILE A 292 -28.83 4.95 6.75
C ILE A 292 -27.57 5.65 7.26
N ASN A 293 -26.95 6.51 6.45
CA ASN A 293 -25.70 7.17 6.79
C ASN A 293 -25.91 8.53 7.48
N GLY A 294 -27.08 9.16 7.34
CA GLY A 294 -27.38 10.48 7.87
C GLY A 294 -26.79 11.62 7.03
N TRP A 295 -26.66 11.43 5.71
CA TRP A 295 -26.14 12.46 4.80
C TRP A 295 -27.19 13.55 4.56
N GLY A 296 -26.95 14.78 5.06
CA GLY A 296 -27.85 15.92 4.92
C GLY A 296 -29.26 15.73 5.51
N GLN A 297 -29.52 14.61 6.16
CA GLN A 297 -30.79 14.27 6.79
C GLN A 297 -30.54 13.60 8.13
N GLU A 298 -31.55 13.64 9.02
CA GLU A 298 -31.50 12.87 10.25
C GLU A 298 -31.32 11.38 9.92
N LYS A 299 -30.39 10.75 10.61
CA LYS A 299 -30.12 9.32 10.45
C LYS A 299 -31.29 8.47 10.89
N VAL A 300 -32.00 7.86 9.96
CA VAL A 300 -33.17 6.99 10.20
C VAL A 300 -32.93 5.61 9.58
N GLU A 301 -32.02 4.86 10.18
CA GLU A 301 -31.56 3.56 9.66
C GLU A 301 -32.71 2.61 9.33
N LYS A 302 -33.70 2.50 10.21
CA LYS A 302 -34.85 1.60 10.02
C LYS A 302 -35.65 1.92 8.75
N ALA A 303 -35.83 3.21 8.45
CA ALA A 303 -36.55 3.63 7.26
C ALA A 303 -35.76 3.30 5.99
N GLY A 304 -34.43 3.56 6.00
CA GLY A 304 -33.57 3.21 4.86
C GLY A 304 -33.54 1.71 4.60
N ILE A 305 -33.45 0.89 5.65
CA ILE A 305 -33.50 -0.57 5.53
C ILE A 305 -34.84 -1.03 4.96
N ALA A 306 -35.96 -0.53 5.48
CA ALA A 306 -37.29 -0.90 4.97
C ALA A 306 -37.46 -0.58 3.48
N ILE A 307 -36.86 0.52 3.00
CA ILE A 307 -36.84 0.86 1.58
C ILE A 307 -36.04 -0.19 0.79
N LEU A 308 -34.85 -0.57 1.25
CA LEU A 308 -34.03 -1.60 0.60
C LEU A 308 -34.72 -2.96 0.59
N GLU A 309 -35.34 -3.37 1.70
CA GLU A 309 -36.09 -4.61 1.82
C GLU A 309 -37.29 -4.62 0.86
N GLY A 310 -37.99 -3.49 0.74
CA GLY A 310 -39.06 -3.33 -0.22
C GLY A 310 -38.59 -3.59 -1.66
N TYR A 311 -37.46 -3.04 -2.08
CA TYR A 311 -36.90 -3.27 -3.41
C TYR A 311 -36.27 -4.68 -3.56
N ALA A 312 -35.70 -5.24 -2.52
CA ALA A 312 -35.18 -6.61 -2.54
C ALA A 312 -36.33 -7.63 -2.78
N ASN A 313 -37.52 -7.39 -2.23
CA ASN A 313 -38.70 -8.20 -2.49
C ASN A 313 -39.16 -8.15 -3.96
N THR A 314 -38.80 -7.09 -4.69
CA THR A 314 -39.05 -6.97 -6.15
C THR A 314 -37.89 -7.45 -7.01
N THR A 315 -36.93 -8.17 -6.43
CA THR A 315 -35.78 -8.76 -7.12
C THR A 315 -34.71 -7.79 -7.61
N ASN A 316 -34.61 -6.58 -7.02
CA ASN A 316 -33.59 -5.60 -7.41
C ASN A 316 -32.19 -5.96 -6.87
N ASN A 317 -31.23 -6.16 -7.78
CA ASN A 317 -29.88 -6.58 -7.47
C ASN A 317 -29.10 -5.55 -6.62
N ASN A 318 -29.28 -4.24 -6.87
CA ASN A 318 -28.61 -3.20 -6.11
C ASN A 318 -29.12 -3.14 -4.66
N ALA A 319 -30.44 -3.34 -4.44
CA ALA A 319 -31.00 -3.41 -3.09
C ALA A 319 -30.45 -4.62 -2.32
N HIS A 320 -30.41 -5.79 -2.96
CA HIS A 320 -29.79 -6.97 -2.38
C HIS A 320 -28.30 -6.75 -2.08
N PHE A 321 -27.56 -6.13 -2.98
CA PHE A 321 -26.16 -5.82 -2.78
C PHE A 321 -25.94 -4.90 -1.57
N GLU A 322 -26.70 -3.80 -1.46
CA GLU A 322 -26.58 -2.88 -0.33
C GLU A 322 -26.98 -3.55 1.00
N LEU A 323 -28.06 -4.34 1.05
CA LEU A 323 -28.42 -5.13 2.22
C LEU A 323 -27.31 -6.12 2.59
N GLY A 324 -26.74 -6.80 1.60
CA GLY A 324 -25.60 -7.70 1.79
C GLY A 324 -24.43 -7.02 2.48
N LYS A 325 -24.07 -5.80 2.05
CA LYS A 325 -23.01 -4.99 2.67
C LYS A 325 -23.34 -4.58 4.10
N LEU A 326 -24.58 -4.15 4.37
CA LEU A 326 -25.00 -3.75 5.71
C LEU A 326 -24.81 -4.88 6.72
N TYR A 327 -25.20 -6.12 6.37
CA TYR A 327 -24.99 -7.29 7.19
C TYR A 327 -23.51 -7.73 7.24
N TYR A 328 -22.76 -7.58 6.15
CA TYR A 328 -21.35 -7.96 6.07
C TYR A 328 -20.46 -7.12 7.00
N PHE A 329 -20.70 -5.80 7.04
CA PHE A 329 -19.92 -4.86 7.84
C PHE A 329 -20.52 -4.61 9.24
N GLY A 330 -21.63 -5.23 9.57
CA GLY A 330 -22.27 -5.07 10.89
C GLY A 330 -22.81 -3.66 11.17
N ARG A 331 -23.13 -2.88 10.11
CA ARG A 331 -23.64 -1.51 10.28
C ARG A 331 -25.04 -1.43 10.89
N LEU A 332 -25.72 -2.58 11.07
CA LEU A 332 -27.09 -2.70 11.60
C LEU A 332 -27.18 -3.25 13.03
N LYS A 333 -26.13 -3.27 13.80
CA LYS A 333 -25.89 -3.70 15.20
C LYS A 333 -24.86 -4.80 15.33
N GLU A 334 -24.99 -5.94 14.59
CA GLU A 334 -24.05 -7.06 14.62
C GLU A 334 -23.84 -7.57 13.19
N GLN A 335 -22.63 -8.05 12.92
CA GLN A 335 -22.33 -8.72 11.66
C GLN A 335 -23.14 -10.01 11.56
N ASP A 336 -23.86 -10.17 10.45
CA ASP A 336 -24.59 -11.41 10.13
C ASP A 336 -24.18 -11.90 8.73
N TYR A 337 -23.12 -12.65 8.69
CA TYR A 337 -22.59 -13.19 7.45
C TYR A 337 -23.55 -14.17 6.74
N LYS A 338 -24.46 -14.82 7.46
CA LYS A 338 -25.46 -15.71 6.85
C LYS A 338 -26.50 -14.92 6.07
N LYS A 339 -27.03 -13.83 6.65
CA LYS A 339 -27.94 -12.93 5.95
C LYS A 339 -27.20 -12.19 4.82
N SER A 340 -25.97 -11.76 5.07
CA SER A 340 -25.12 -11.17 4.03
C SER A 340 -24.98 -12.08 2.82
N LEU A 341 -24.61 -13.34 3.03
CA LEU A 341 -24.48 -14.34 1.97
C LEU A 341 -25.80 -14.55 1.23
N HIS A 342 -26.93 -14.62 1.94
CA HIS A 342 -28.24 -14.75 1.32
C HIS A 342 -28.48 -13.60 0.33
N HIS A 343 -28.32 -12.35 0.77
CA HIS A 343 -28.56 -11.19 -0.09
C HIS A 343 -27.56 -11.10 -1.24
N PHE A 344 -26.28 -11.33 -0.98
CA PHE A 344 -25.30 -11.34 -2.08
C PHE A 344 -25.56 -12.45 -3.08
N LYS A 345 -25.95 -13.65 -2.67
CA LYS A 345 -26.31 -14.75 -3.58
C LYS A 345 -27.51 -14.39 -4.46
N MET A 346 -28.54 -13.78 -3.89
CA MET A 346 -29.72 -13.37 -4.65
C MET A 346 -29.37 -12.42 -5.81
N ALA A 347 -28.42 -11.52 -5.61
CA ALA A 347 -27.92 -10.64 -6.68
C ALA A 347 -26.88 -11.33 -7.58
N ALA A 348 -25.98 -12.14 -7.01
CA ALA A 348 -24.90 -12.82 -7.72
C ALA A 348 -25.42 -13.84 -8.76
N GLU A 349 -26.43 -14.61 -8.40
CA GLU A 349 -27.10 -15.58 -9.28
C GLU A 349 -27.76 -14.92 -10.48
N ARG A 350 -28.12 -13.63 -10.36
CA ARG A 350 -28.64 -12.80 -11.46
C ARG A 350 -27.56 -12.04 -12.22
N GLY A 351 -26.29 -12.34 -11.95
CA GLY A 351 -25.17 -11.77 -12.69
C GLY A 351 -24.57 -10.49 -12.09
N HIS A 352 -24.94 -10.04 -10.90
CA HIS A 352 -24.35 -8.84 -10.30
C HIS A 352 -22.89 -9.08 -9.89
N ALA A 353 -21.95 -8.57 -10.68
CA ALA A 353 -20.51 -8.86 -10.56
C ALA A 353 -19.90 -8.56 -9.18
N SER A 354 -20.27 -7.42 -8.56
CA SER A 354 -19.77 -7.11 -7.21
C SER A 354 -20.34 -8.06 -6.15
N SER A 355 -21.57 -8.53 -6.29
CA SER A 355 -22.12 -9.53 -5.38
C SER A 355 -21.47 -10.89 -5.55
N GLN A 356 -21.11 -11.28 -6.77
CA GLN A 356 -20.34 -12.49 -7.05
C GLN A 356 -18.96 -12.45 -6.35
N ASP A 357 -18.29 -11.31 -6.41
CA ASP A 357 -17.01 -11.10 -5.71
C ASP A 357 -17.17 -11.25 -4.19
N TYR A 358 -18.17 -10.58 -3.57
CA TYR A 358 -18.44 -10.73 -2.14
C TYR A 358 -18.85 -12.15 -1.73
N VAL A 359 -19.59 -12.88 -2.57
CA VAL A 359 -19.89 -14.30 -2.32
C VAL A 359 -18.59 -15.11 -2.32
N GLY A 360 -17.69 -14.83 -3.28
CA GLY A 360 -16.35 -15.38 -3.30
C GLY A 360 -15.57 -15.11 -2.01
N ASP A 361 -15.57 -13.87 -1.52
CA ASP A 361 -14.93 -13.47 -0.26
C ASP A 361 -15.47 -14.24 0.94
N ILE A 362 -16.79 -14.41 1.02
CA ILE A 362 -17.43 -15.13 2.12
C ILE A 362 -16.95 -16.59 2.17
N TYR A 363 -16.86 -17.27 1.03
CA TYR A 363 -16.35 -18.64 0.97
C TYR A 363 -14.84 -18.72 1.16
N TYR A 364 -14.09 -17.76 0.63
CA TYR A 364 -12.63 -17.69 0.73
C TYR A 364 -12.17 -17.55 2.19
N TYR A 365 -12.79 -16.61 2.93
CA TYR A 365 -12.45 -16.33 4.33
C TYR A 365 -13.25 -17.15 5.35
N GLY A 366 -14.19 -17.97 4.92
CA GLY A 366 -15.03 -18.77 5.82
C GLY A 366 -15.95 -17.91 6.70
N LYS A 367 -16.46 -16.78 6.20
CA LYS A 367 -17.29 -15.85 6.97
C LYS A 367 -18.73 -16.38 7.13
N GLY A 368 -19.03 -16.96 8.29
CA GLY A 368 -20.35 -17.56 8.59
C GLY A 368 -20.65 -18.87 7.87
N VAL A 369 -19.72 -19.36 7.07
CA VAL A 369 -19.71 -20.66 6.39
C VAL A 369 -18.31 -21.27 6.48
N PRO A 370 -18.14 -22.59 6.30
CA PRO A 370 -16.80 -23.18 6.18
C PRO A 370 -16.04 -22.57 4.99
N ILE A 371 -14.72 -22.51 5.11
CA ILE A 371 -13.84 -22.13 3.99
C ILE A 371 -14.05 -23.11 2.83
N ASP A 372 -14.27 -22.57 1.63
CA ASP A 372 -14.40 -23.33 0.39
C ASP A 372 -13.76 -22.56 -0.77
N TYR A 373 -12.48 -22.82 -1.02
CA TYR A 373 -11.73 -22.16 -2.09
C TYR A 373 -12.23 -22.54 -3.50
N VAL A 374 -12.82 -23.73 -3.67
CA VAL A 374 -13.39 -24.19 -4.94
C VAL A 374 -14.58 -23.31 -5.30
N GLU A 375 -15.49 -23.13 -4.36
CA GLU A 375 -16.67 -22.30 -4.56
C GLU A 375 -16.31 -20.83 -4.68
N ALA A 376 -15.37 -20.32 -3.87
CA ALA A 376 -14.85 -18.97 -3.96
C ALA A 376 -14.31 -18.68 -5.36
N ARG A 377 -13.45 -19.56 -5.90
CA ARG A 377 -12.88 -19.42 -7.23
C ARG A 377 -13.94 -19.37 -8.33
N LYS A 378 -14.95 -20.19 -8.28
CA LYS A 378 -16.06 -20.17 -9.27
C LYS A 378 -16.76 -18.81 -9.30
N TRP A 379 -17.06 -18.23 -8.13
CA TRP A 379 -17.71 -16.94 -8.03
C TRP A 379 -16.80 -15.80 -8.49
N TYR A 380 -15.52 -15.83 -8.15
CA TYR A 380 -14.55 -14.88 -8.65
C TYR A 380 -14.36 -14.96 -10.16
N GLU A 381 -14.34 -16.16 -10.75
CA GLU A 381 -14.28 -16.34 -12.21
C GLU A 381 -15.49 -15.72 -12.92
N GLN A 382 -16.68 -15.86 -12.36
CA GLN A 382 -17.89 -15.23 -12.91
C GLN A 382 -17.81 -13.69 -12.82
N ALA A 383 -17.40 -13.15 -11.70
CA ALA A 383 -17.22 -11.71 -11.50
C ALA A 383 -16.12 -11.14 -12.42
N GLU A 384 -15.01 -11.87 -12.54
CA GLU A 384 -13.87 -11.48 -13.38
C GLU A 384 -14.22 -11.47 -14.86
N ASN A 385 -14.98 -12.43 -15.34
CA ASN A 385 -15.48 -12.46 -16.73
C ASN A 385 -16.33 -11.23 -17.08
N GLN A 386 -16.99 -10.62 -16.09
CA GLN A 386 -17.68 -9.34 -16.23
C GLN A 386 -16.77 -8.12 -16.00
N GLY A 387 -15.49 -8.36 -15.81
CA GLY A 387 -14.51 -7.30 -15.67
C GLY A 387 -14.32 -6.76 -14.26
N ASN A 388 -14.78 -7.44 -13.22
CA ASN A 388 -14.54 -7.05 -11.85
C ASN A 388 -13.03 -7.13 -11.53
N LYS A 389 -12.43 -6.00 -11.11
CA LYS A 389 -11.00 -5.91 -10.85
C LYS A 389 -10.60 -6.57 -9.53
N ASP A 390 -11.51 -6.57 -8.54
CA ASP A 390 -11.24 -7.13 -7.21
C ASP A 390 -11.29 -8.67 -7.27
N ALA A 391 -12.24 -9.23 -8.03
CA ALA A 391 -12.26 -10.66 -8.33
C ALA A 391 -11.01 -11.13 -9.08
N ALA A 392 -10.50 -10.34 -10.03
CA ALA A 392 -9.22 -10.63 -10.68
C ALA A 392 -8.05 -10.65 -9.69
N LEU A 393 -8.01 -9.69 -8.73
CA LEU A 393 -7.04 -9.70 -7.64
C LEU A 393 -7.12 -10.98 -6.81
N ASN A 394 -8.33 -11.37 -6.42
CA ASN A 394 -8.57 -12.55 -5.58
C ASN A 394 -8.20 -13.86 -6.29
N LEU A 395 -8.49 -13.97 -7.59
CA LEU A 395 -7.99 -15.08 -8.42
C LEU A 395 -6.44 -15.11 -8.48
N GLY A 396 -5.82 -13.93 -8.57
CA GLY A 396 -4.37 -13.80 -8.47
C GLY A 396 -3.83 -14.42 -7.19
N PHE A 397 -4.45 -14.16 -6.04
CA PHE A 397 -4.05 -14.74 -4.76
C PHE A 397 -4.26 -16.26 -4.71
N ILE A 398 -5.40 -16.78 -5.20
CA ILE A 398 -5.67 -18.23 -5.25
C ILE A 398 -4.53 -18.97 -5.98
N TYR A 399 -4.12 -18.49 -7.14
CA TYR A 399 -3.03 -19.11 -7.90
C TYR A 399 -1.64 -18.82 -7.30
N PHE A 400 -1.46 -17.70 -6.62
CA PHE A 400 -0.19 -17.34 -5.96
C PHE A 400 0.09 -18.22 -4.75
N TYR A 401 -0.91 -18.43 -3.88
CA TYR A 401 -0.77 -19.26 -2.68
C TYR A 401 -1.01 -20.75 -2.96
N GLY A 402 -1.71 -21.10 -4.02
CA GLY A 402 -2.04 -22.47 -4.39
C GLY A 402 -3.20 -23.03 -3.56
N GLU A 403 -4.22 -22.21 -3.32
CA GLU A 403 -5.43 -22.58 -2.59
C GLU A 403 -6.42 -23.26 -3.55
N ASP A 404 -6.81 -24.50 -3.24
CA ASP A 404 -7.63 -25.37 -4.11
C ASP A 404 -6.97 -25.80 -5.43
N VAL A 405 -5.94 -25.12 -5.86
CA VAL A 405 -5.20 -25.38 -7.11
C VAL A 405 -3.70 -25.43 -6.85
N ALA A 406 -2.94 -26.05 -7.72
CA ALA A 406 -1.48 -25.96 -7.65
C ALA A 406 -1.02 -24.50 -7.84
N LYS A 407 0.00 -24.10 -7.09
CA LYS A 407 0.62 -22.77 -7.27
C LYS A 407 1.02 -22.56 -8.73
N ASP A 408 0.57 -21.47 -9.32
CA ASP A 408 0.84 -21.10 -10.69
C ASP A 408 1.19 -19.60 -10.77
N LYS A 409 2.47 -19.31 -10.73
CA LYS A 409 2.97 -17.93 -10.76
C LYS A 409 2.61 -17.20 -12.06
N GLN A 410 2.53 -17.89 -13.19
CA GLN A 410 2.19 -17.26 -14.47
C GLN A 410 0.72 -16.84 -14.50
N LYS A 411 -0.19 -17.71 -14.01
CA LYS A 411 -1.59 -17.36 -13.88
C LYS A 411 -1.79 -16.24 -12.84
N ALA A 412 -1.13 -16.34 -11.69
CA ALA A 412 -1.17 -15.29 -10.68
C ALA A 412 -0.73 -13.94 -11.26
N PHE A 413 0.40 -13.88 -11.95
CA PHE A 413 0.87 -12.69 -12.65
C PHE A 413 -0.16 -12.14 -13.64
N LYS A 414 -0.75 -13.01 -14.48
CA LYS A 414 -1.76 -12.62 -15.46
C LYS A 414 -2.98 -11.95 -14.79
N TYR A 415 -3.48 -12.53 -13.69
CA TYR A 415 -4.63 -12.00 -12.98
C TYR A 415 -4.29 -10.71 -12.22
N PHE A 416 -3.15 -10.65 -11.53
CA PHE A 416 -2.70 -9.41 -10.90
C PHE A 416 -2.51 -8.30 -11.94
N LYS A 417 -1.89 -8.61 -13.09
CA LYS A 417 -1.73 -7.64 -14.17
C LYS A 417 -3.08 -7.15 -14.70
N LYS A 418 -4.03 -8.05 -14.95
CA LYS A 418 -5.40 -7.70 -15.40
C LYS A 418 -6.13 -6.79 -14.41
N SER A 419 -5.98 -7.05 -13.10
CA SER A 419 -6.52 -6.24 -12.03
C SER A 419 -5.83 -4.87 -11.94
N ALA A 420 -4.50 -4.85 -12.00
CA ALA A 420 -3.67 -3.65 -11.93
C ALA A 420 -3.93 -2.70 -13.13
N ASP A 421 -4.07 -3.25 -14.33
CA ASP A 421 -4.38 -2.50 -15.55
C ASP A 421 -5.77 -1.80 -15.46
N LYS A 422 -6.68 -2.37 -14.64
CA LYS A 422 -7.98 -1.76 -14.29
C LYS A 422 -7.88 -0.80 -13.09
N GLY A 423 -6.69 -0.48 -12.63
CA GLY A 423 -6.45 0.48 -11.57
C GLY A 423 -6.70 -0.05 -10.15
N ASN A 424 -6.59 -1.35 -9.92
CA ASN A 424 -6.60 -1.87 -8.54
C ASN A 424 -5.24 -1.63 -7.87
N ALA A 425 -5.20 -0.80 -6.84
CA ALA A 425 -3.97 -0.43 -6.15
C ALA A 425 -3.27 -1.64 -5.52
N ARG A 426 -4.02 -2.55 -4.90
CA ARG A 426 -3.46 -3.75 -4.28
C ARG A 426 -2.84 -4.70 -5.30
N ALA A 427 -3.45 -4.84 -6.48
CA ALA A 427 -2.87 -5.62 -7.57
C ALA A 427 -1.59 -4.97 -8.12
N GLN A 428 -1.56 -3.65 -8.23
CA GLN A 428 -0.36 -2.90 -8.60
C GLN A 428 0.75 -3.12 -7.58
N TYR A 429 0.43 -3.09 -6.27
CA TYR A 429 1.38 -3.46 -5.23
C TYR A 429 1.86 -4.90 -5.39
N MET A 430 0.97 -5.88 -5.63
CA MET A 430 1.36 -7.28 -5.79
C MET A 430 2.30 -7.53 -6.96
N LEU A 431 2.25 -6.71 -8.00
CA LEU A 431 3.17 -6.81 -9.14
C LEU A 431 4.63 -6.49 -8.77
N HIS A 432 4.91 -5.81 -7.63
CA HIS A 432 6.28 -5.61 -7.17
C HIS A 432 7.00 -6.94 -6.94
N TYR A 433 6.31 -7.94 -6.38
CA TYR A 433 6.91 -9.26 -6.15
C TYR A 433 7.46 -9.84 -7.45
N PHE A 434 6.68 -9.78 -8.54
CA PHE A 434 7.10 -10.31 -9.84
C PHE A 434 8.21 -9.47 -10.46
N PHE A 435 8.09 -8.16 -10.48
CA PHE A 435 9.04 -7.30 -11.18
C PHE A 435 10.31 -6.98 -10.38
N LEU A 436 10.28 -7.00 -9.06
CA LEU A 436 11.44 -6.69 -8.22
C LEU A 436 12.12 -7.94 -7.68
N LEU A 437 11.37 -8.98 -7.34
CA LEU A 437 11.88 -10.14 -6.60
C LEU A 437 11.97 -11.43 -7.44
N ASP A 438 11.06 -11.66 -8.39
CA ASP A 438 11.04 -12.91 -9.17
C ASP A 438 11.93 -12.79 -10.41
N GLU A 439 12.91 -13.68 -10.54
CA GLU A 439 13.89 -13.63 -11.65
C GLU A 439 13.26 -13.79 -13.03
N GLN A 440 12.17 -14.54 -13.14
CA GLN A 440 11.50 -14.82 -14.41
C GLN A 440 10.82 -13.58 -14.99
N PHE A 441 10.31 -12.69 -14.13
CA PHE A 441 9.55 -11.50 -14.51
C PHE A 441 10.31 -10.19 -14.28
N ARG A 442 11.56 -10.24 -13.80
CA ARG A 442 12.33 -9.10 -13.30
C ARG A 442 12.37 -7.92 -14.27
N ASN A 443 11.84 -6.81 -13.84
CA ASN A 443 11.88 -5.52 -14.52
C ASN A 443 11.75 -4.40 -13.49
N TYR A 444 12.88 -3.90 -12.99
CA TYR A 444 12.91 -2.91 -11.91
C TYR A 444 12.16 -1.62 -12.25
N GLU A 445 12.26 -1.14 -13.49
CA GLU A 445 11.58 0.09 -13.91
C GLU A 445 10.05 -0.07 -13.90
N LEU A 446 9.55 -1.19 -14.43
CA LEU A 446 8.13 -1.47 -14.45
C LEU A 446 7.59 -1.75 -13.04
N GLY A 447 8.38 -2.46 -12.21
CA GLY A 447 8.07 -2.68 -10.80
C GLY A 447 7.93 -1.39 -10.02
N ARG A 448 8.86 -0.45 -10.25
CA ARG A 448 8.81 0.89 -9.67
C ARG A 448 7.54 1.65 -10.08
N GLN A 449 7.22 1.69 -11.38
CA GLN A 449 6.03 2.39 -11.88
C GLN A 449 4.72 1.86 -11.29
N TYR A 450 4.57 0.54 -11.16
CA TYR A 450 3.38 -0.04 -10.52
C TYR A 450 3.35 0.25 -9.02
N LEU A 451 4.50 0.22 -8.35
CA LEU A 451 4.59 0.53 -6.93
C LEU A 451 4.25 1.99 -6.65
N GLU A 452 4.78 2.93 -7.46
CA GLU A 452 4.45 4.36 -7.39
C GLU A 452 2.95 4.60 -7.60
N LYS A 453 2.35 4.00 -8.65
CA LYS A 453 0.90 4.11 -8.91
C LYS A 453 0.04 3.58 -7.76
N SER A 454 0.45 2.50 -7.13
CA SER A 454 -0.24 1.94 -5.97
C SER A 454 -0.14 2.87 -4.76
N ALA A 455 1.07 3.38 -4.48
CA ALA A 455 1.32 4.32 -3.38
C ALA A 455 0.55 5.65 -3.55
N GLU A 456 0.48 6.18 -4.78
CA GLU A 456 -0.29 7.36 -5.13
C GLU A 456 -1.80 7.17 -4.92
N GLN A 457 -2.31 5.97 -5.10
CA GLN A 457 -3.70 5.62 -4.82
C GLN A 457 -3.98 5.40 -3.32
N GLY A 458 -2.96 5.49 -2.46
CA GLY A 458 -3.09 5.38 -1.02
C GLY A 458 -2.91 3.97 -0.45
N ASP A 459 -2.44 2.98 -1.21
CA ASP A 459 -2.13 1.66 -0.64
C ASP A 459 -0.97 1.79 0.36
N VAL A 460 -1.26 1.55 1.64
CA VAL A 460 -0.31 1.73 2.75
C VAL A 460 0.91 0.84 2.61
N LEU A 461 0.74 -0.40 2.13
CA LEU A 461 1.86 -1.32 1.95
C LEU A 461 2.78 -0.88 0.81
N ALA A 462 2.18 -0.34 -0.27
CA ALA A 462 2.95 0.24 -1.36
C ALA A 462 3.72 1.48 -0.91
N GLN A 463 3.11 2.36 -0.11
CA GLN A 463 3.77 3.54 0.44
C GLN A 463 4.95 3.16 1.34
N LYS A 464 4.77 2.20 2.24
CA LYS A 464 5.86 1.69 3.09
C LYS A 464 6.99 1.08 2.26
N LEU A 465 6.65 0.20 1.32
CA LEU A 465 7.65 -0.46 0.49
C LEU A 465 8.40 0.55 -0.40
N LEU A 466 7.68 1.51 -0.99
CA LEU A 466 8.28 2.55 -1.81
C LEU A 466 9.24 3.44 -0.99
N ALA A 467 8.87 3.77 0.26
CA ALA A 467 9.77 4.45 1.19
C ALA A 467 11.06 3.63 1.39
N TRP A 468 10.93 2.34 1.71
CA TRP A 468 12.10 1.46 1.89
C TRP A 468 12.97 1.34 0.62
N CYS A 469 12.38 1.40 -0.58
CA CYS A 469 13.14 1.41 -1.81
C CYS A 469 14.09 2.62 -1.90
N TYR A 470 13.69 3.78 -1.39
CA TYR A 470 14.51 5.00 -1.42
C TYR A 470 15.68 5.04 -0.41
N ILE A 471 15.87 4.03 0.42
CA ILE A 471 17.05 3.87 1.27
C ILE A 471 18.01 2.78 0.77
N GLY A 472 18.06 2.57 -0.57
CA GLY A 472 19.09 1.77 -1.24
C GLY A 472 18.67 0.35 -1.61
N SER A 473 17.37 0.09 -1.83
CA SER A 473 16.88 -1.22 -2.27
C SER A 473 16.47 -1.22 -3.75
N PHE A 474 16.62 -2.36 -4.44
CA PHE A 474 16.08 -2.62 -5.81
C PHE A 474 16.50 -1.62 -6.91
N ASN A 475 17.74 -1.13 -6.89
CA ASN A 475 18.27 -0.16 -7.85
C ASN A 475 17.56 1.22 -7.85
N PHE A 476 16.89 1.56 -6.76
CA PHE A 476 16.43 2.92 -6.55
C PHE A 476 17.61 3.82 -6.15
N VAL A 477 17.57 5.07 -6.57
CA VAL A 477 18.52 6.08 -6.09
C VAL A 477 18.10 6.45 -4.66
N GLU A 478 19.06 6.45 -3.74
CA GLU A 478 18.84 6.86 -2.36
C GLU A 478 18.30 8.29 -2.29
N ASP A 479 17.21 8.48 -1.55
CA ASP A 479 16.51 9.76 -1.44
C ASP A 479 15.73 9.80 -0.11
N ASP A 480 16.37 10.31 0.92
CA ASP A 480 15.77 10.42 2.26
C ASP A 480 14.52 11.30 2.28
N VAL A 481 14.41 12.29 1.38
CA VAL A 481 13.23 13.16 1.29
C VAL A 481 12.03 12.35 0.82
N LYS A 482 12.21 11.51 -0.19
CA LYS A 482 11.14 10.63 -0.66
C LYS A 482 10.81 9.51 0.33
N PHE A 483 11.83 8.95 1.00
CA PHE A 483 11.59 8.03 2.13
C PHE A 483 10.66 8.66 3.17
N ALA A 484 11.02 9.85 3.65
CA ALA A 484 10.25 10.58 4.64
C ALA A 484 8.83 10.93 4.17
N PHE A 485 8.71 11.36 2.90
CA PHE A 485 7.42 11.68 2.29
C PHE A 485 6.47 10.48 2.27
N TRP A 486 6.91 9.34 1.74
CA TRP A 486 6.06 8.16 1.61
C TRP A 486 5.77 7.50 2.96
N MET A 487 6.77 7.47 3.87
CA MET A 487 6.55 6.95 5.21
C MET A 487 5.54 7.79 5.98
N ARG A 488 5.58 9.14 5.83
CA ARG A 488 4.59 10.04 6.43
C ARG A 488 3.18 9.79 5.87
N LYS A 489 3.06 9.58 4.55
CA LYS A 489 1.77 9.24 3.93
C LYS A 489 1.15 7.97 4.50
N ALA A 490 1.95 6.95 4.75
CA ALA A 490 1.48 5.72 5.41
C ALA A 490 1.11 5.97 6.89
N ALA A 491 1.92 6.73 7.62
CA ALA A 491 1.70 7.07 9.01
C ALA A 491 0.42 7.90 9.23
N GLU A 492 0.11 8.83 8.33
CA GLU A 492 -1.13 9.63 8.32
C GLU A 492 -2.39 8.78 8.15
N GLN A 493 -2.27 7.57 7.62
CA GLN A 493 -3.35 6.59 7.51
C GLN A 493 -3.49 5.68 8.74
N ASN A 494 -2.87 6.05 9.86
CA ASN A 494 -2.87 5.31 11.13
C ASN A 494 -2.19 3.93 11.07
N ASP A 495 -1.26 3.71 10.12
CA ASP A 495 -0.41 2.51 10.15
C ASP A 495 0.61 2.64 11.29
N ALA A 496 0.47 1.81 12.31
CA ALA A 496 1.26 1.89 13.53
C ALA A 496 2.76 1.69 13.27
N GLU A 497 3.11 0.79 12.36
CA GLU A 497 4.51 0.54 11.97
C GLU A 497 5.12 1.75 11.28
N ALA A 498 4.40 2.37 10.32
CA ALA A 498 4.88 3.57 9.64
C ALA A 498 5.05 4.75 10.61
N GLN A 499 4.11 4.92 11.56
CA GLN A 499 4.20 5.92 12.62
C GLN A 499 5.44 5.71 13.48
N ARG A 500 5.72 4.47 13.90
CA ARG A 500 6.92 4.13 14.65
C ARG A 500 8.20 4.41 13.85
N ILE A 501 8.27 3.94 12.60
CA ILE A 501 9.44 4.15 11.74
C ILE A 501 9.70 5.64 11.51
N LEU A 502 8.66 6.43 11.31
CA LEU A 502 8.77 7.88 11.16
C LEU A 502 9.29 8.53 12.46
N GLY A 503 8.79 8.10 13.61
CA GLY A 503 9.30 8.54 14.92
C GLY A 503 10.77 8.19 15.13
N GLU A 504 11.18 6.97 14.79
CA GLU A 504 12.58 6.55 14.81
C GLU A 504 13.46 7.39 13.86
N ALA A 505 12.93 7.70 12.67
CA ALA A 505 13.64 8.51 11.69
C ALA A 505 13.93 9.93 12.22
N TYR A 506 12.99 10.57 12.91
CA TYR A 506 13.22 11.87 13.58
C TYR A 506 14.30 11.83 14.68
N ILE A 507 14.57 10.66 15.24
CA ILE A 507 15.65 10.48 16.24
C ILE A 507 17.00 10.21 15.58
N LYS A 508 17.03 9.39 14.50
CA LYS A 508 18.23 8.74 13.96
C LYS A 508 18.77 9.37 12.68
N LEU A 509 17.90 9.94 11.82
CA LEU A 509 18.35 10.51 10.56
C LEU A 509 19.12 11.82 10.78
N GLU A 510 20.28 11.92 10.14
CA GLU A 510 21.14 13.10 10.18
C GLU A 510 20.92 14.05 8.98
N ASN A 511 19.89 13.80 8.16
CA ASN A 511 19.60 14.60 6.97
C ASN A 511 18.57 15.70 7.29
N GLU A 512 19.06 16.91 7.52
CA GLU A 512 18.22 18.06 7.91
C GLU A 512 17.21 18.49 6.81
N GLU A 513 17.46 18.18 5.54
CA GLU A 513 16.53 18.49 4.45
C GLU A 513 15.33 17.52 4.41
N ALA A 514 15.55 16.27 4.75
CA ALA A 514 14.51 15.23 4.73
C ALA A 514 13.67 15.24 6.00
N LEU A 515 14.33 15.12 7.14
CA LEU A 515 13.75 15.10 8.49
C LEU A 515 14.73 15.72 9.46
N PRO A 516 14.53 16.98 9.88
CA PRO A 516 15.37 17.57 10.92
C PRO A 516 15.21 16.78 12.21
N LYS A 517 16.32 16.49 12.89
CA LYS A 517 16.30 15.78 14.18
C LYS A 517 15.38 16.52 15.17
N SER A 518 14.31 15.86 15.58
CA SER A 518 13.27 16.47 16.42
C SER A 518 12.68 15.45 17.38
N TYR A 519 13.05 15.52 18.64
CA TYR A 519 12.44 14.68 19.67
C TYR A 519 10.94 14.98 19.90
N PRO A 520 10.44 16.24 19.84
CA PRO A 520 9.00 16.49 19.93
C PRO A 520 8.20 15.77 18.84
N ASP A 521 8.64 15.88 17.58
CA ASP A 521 7.95 15.19 16.46
C ASP A 521 8.08 13.67 16.58
N ALA A 522 9.25 13.16 17.00
CA ALA A 522 9.45 11.74 17.28
C ALA A 522 8.48 11.22 18.33
N ILE A 523 8.36 11.94 19.46
CA ILE A 523 7.45 11.56 20.54
C ILE A 523 6.00 11.56 20.05
N GLU A 524 5.57 12.60 19.32
CA GLU A 524 4.21 12.67 18.78
C GLU A 524 3.87 11.45 17.90
N TRP A 525 4.75 11.07 16.98
CA TRP A 525 4.53 9.91 16.11
C TRP A 525 4.60 8.58 16.86
N LEU A 526 5.52 8.44 17.80
CA LEU A 526 5.61 7.24 18.63
C LEU A 526 4.39 7.09 19.56
N GLU A 527 3.83 8.19 20.09
CA GLU A 527 2.59 8.16 20.87
C GLU A 527 1.40 7.69 20.02
N LYS A 528 1.28 8.20 18.79
CA LYS A 528 0.26 7.70 17.83
C LYS A 528 0.43 6.20 17.54
N ALA A 529 1.66 5.76 17.32
CA ALA A 529 1.97 4.34 17.09
C ALA A 529 1.60 3.46 18.29
N CYS A 530 1.93 3.93 19.50
CA CYS A 530 1.56 3.26 20.75
C CYS A 530 0.03 3.13 20.92
N ILE A 531 -0.72 4.21 20.66
CA ILE A 531 -2.19 4.20 20.67
C ILE A 531 -2.75 3.19 19.67
N ASN A 532 -2.10 3.05 18.51
CA ASN A 532 -2.46 2.08 17.46
C ASN A 532 -1.90 0.66 17.71
N GLY A 533 -1.35 0.41 18.90
CA GLY A 533 -0.96 -0.93 19.35
C GLY A 533 0.45 -1.37 18.96
N ASP A 534 1.36 -0.44 18.61
CA ASP A 534 2.76 -0.79 18.36
C ASP A 534 3.55 -0.87 19.67
N VAL A 535 3.94 -2.10 20.05
CA VAL A 535 4.69 -2.36 21.28
C VAL A 535 6.07 -1.70 21.25
N LYS A 536 6.76 -1.74 20.10
CA LYS A 536 8.12 -1.18 19.97
C LYS A 536 8.10 0.34 20.13
N ALA A 537 7.03 1.00 19.70
CA ALA A 537 6.87 2.43 19.92
C ALA A 537 6.77 2.78 21.42
N ALA A 538 6.05 1.97 22.20
CA ALA A 538 5.97 2.15 23.65
C ALA A 538 7.33 1.95 24.32
N VAL A 539 8.11 0.94 23.90
CA VAL A 539 9.48 0.71 24.38
C VAL A 539 10.40 1.89 24.06
N LEU A 540 10.32 2.41 22.81
CA LEU A 540 11.12 3.56 22.37
C LEU A 540 10.77 4.84 23.14
N LEU A 541 9.49 5.08 23.43
CA LEU A 541 9.06 6.21 24.27
C LEU A 541 9.66 6.08 25.69
N ALA A 542 9.60 4.89 26.27
CA ALA A 542 10.20 4.63 27.57
C ALA A 542 11.71 4.86 27.54
N GLU A 543 12.40 4.48 26.45
CA GLU A 543 13.83 4.75 26.26
C GLU A 543 14.13 6.25 26.13
N VAL A 544 13.38 6.99 25.33
CA VAL A 544 13.53 8.45 25.17
C VAL A 544 13.40 9.14 26.52
N TYR A 545 12.37 8.82 27.30
CA TYR A 545 12.13 9.42 28.62
C TYR A 545 13.10 8.95 29.69
N SER A 546 13.87 7.87 29.48
CA SER A 546 14.90 7.42 30.39
C SER A 546 16.31 7.96 30.08
N THR A 547 16.60 8.23 28.80
CA THR A 547 18.00 8.43 28.36
C THR A 547 18.28 9.81 27.79
N VAL A 548 17.30 10.44 27.12
CA VAL A 548 17.55 11.66 26.35
C VAL A 548 17.57 12.89 27.26
N ASP A 549 18.70 13.58 27.27
CA ASP A 549 18.87 14.80 28.09
C ASP A 549 17.86 15.88 27.64
N GLY A 550 17.18 16.50 28.60
CA GLY A 550 16.08 17.46 28.36
C GLY A 550 14.70 16.84 28.26
N TYR A 551 14.61 15.51 28.10
CA TYR A 551 13.32 14.76 28.06
C TYR A 551 13.22 13.73 29.19
N LYS A 552 14.24 13.57 30.02
CA LYS A 552 14.24 12.61 31.13
C LYS A 552 13.06 12.82 32.07
N ASP A 553 12.19 11.81 32.15
CA ASP A 553 10.97 11.78 32.94
C ASP A 553 10.71 10.33 33.41
N THR A 554 11.20 9.99 34.60
CA THR A 554 11.08 8.62 35.14
C THR A 554 9.61 8.14 35.21
N PRO A 555 8.63 8.94 35.68
CA PRO A 555 7.22 8.57 35.62
C PRO A 555 6.72 8.22 34.25
N LYS A 556 7.04 9.01 33.23
CA LYS A 556 6.64 8.73 31.84
C LYS A 556 7.35 7.50 31.28
N SER A 557 8.64 7.34 31.55
CA SER A 557 9.37 6.13 31.14
C SER A 557 8.71 4.87 31.72
N SER A 558 8.37 4.86 33.00
CA SER A 558 7.67 3.76 33.65
C SER A 558 6.28 3.54 33.05
N TYR A 559 5.53 4.61 32.80
CA TYR A 559 4.21 4.53 32.18
C TYR A 559 4.26 3.84 30.80
N TYR A 560 5.19 4.21 29.94
CA TYR A 560 5.29 3.59 28.61
C TYR A 560 5.85 2.16 28.66
N ALA A 561 6.72 1.84 29.62
CA ALA A 561 7.11 0.45 29.87
C ALA A 561 5.93 -0.43 30.28
N ASP A 562 5.07 0.06 31.18
CA ASP A 562 3.84 -0.63 31.57
C ASP A 562 2.82 -0.73 30.40
N GLN A 563 2.72 0.30 29.53
CA GLN A 563 1.92 0.24 28.29
C GLN A 563 2.45 -0.84 27.33
N ALA A 564 3.76 -0.94 27.15
CA ALA A 564 4.35 -1.99 26.34
C ALA A 564 3.97 -3.39 26.86
N GLU A 565 4.08 -3.61 28.18
CA GLU A 565 3.68 -4.88 28.83
C GLU A 565 2.20 -5.20 28.60
N GLN A 566 1.30 -4.20 28.76
CA GLN A 566 -0.14 -4.39 28.52
C GLN A 566 -0.46 -4.76 27.07
N LEU A 567 0.14 -4.06 26.11
CA LEU A 567 -0.02 -4.35 24.68
C LEU A 567 0.49 -5.75 24.33
N MET A 568 1.61 -6.19 24.92
CA MET A 568 2.11 -7.55 24.73
C MET A 568 1.13 -8.59 25.22
N ILE A 569 0.58 -8.41 26.43
CA ILE A 569 -0.39 -9.34 27.02
C ILE A 569 -1.63 -9.46 26.12
N GLU A 570 -2.09 -8.36 25.53
CA GLU A 570 -3.24 -8.36 24.63
C GLU A 570 -2.92 -9.11 23.32
N LYS A 571 -1.78 -8.86 22.72
CA LYS A 571 -1.34 -9.52 21.49
C LYS A 571 -1.08 -11.02 21.69
N GLU A 572 -0.45 -11.40 22.80
CA GLU A 572 -0.23 -12.82 23.14
C GLU A 572 -1.55 -13.60 23.32
N LYS A 573 -2.60 -12.98 23.88
CA LYS A 573 -3.95 -13.58 23.95
C LYS A 573 -4.53 -13.85 22.56
N ASN A 574 -4.13 -13.08 21.56
CA ASN A 574 -4.54 -13.27 20.18
C ASN A 574 -3.65 -14.26 19.40
N GLY A 575 -2.62 -14.80 20.06
CA GLY A 575 -1.72 -15.81 19.50
C GLY A 575 -0.46 -15.24 18.84
N ASP A 576 -0.17 -13.96 19.01
CA ASP A 576 1.05 -13.34 18.50
C ASP A 576 2.28 -13.84 19.28
N VAL A 577 3.39 -14.07 18.56
CA VAL A 577 4.68 -14.45 19.15
C VAL A 577 5.58 -13.22 19.16
N LEU A 578 5.80 -12.63 20.34
CA LEU A 578 6.45 -11.33 20.54
C LEU A 578 7.88 -11.44 21.11
N GLY A 579 8.68 -12.34 20.54
CA GLY A 579 10.03 -12.60 21.08
C GLY A 579 10.97 -11.39 21.04
N GLU A 580 10.92 -10.59 19.96
CA GLU A 580 11.76 -9.39 19.82
C GLU A 580 11.32 -8.27 20.75
N GLU A 581 10.03 -8.07 20.89
CA GLU A 581 9.43 -7.08 21.77
C GLU A 581 9.76 -7.38 23.25
N HIS A 582 9.68 -8.64 23.64
CA HIS A 582 10.11 -9.07 24.98
C HIS A 582 11.59 -8.82 25.23
N GLU A 583 12.46 -9.14 24.27
CA GLU A 583 13.90 -8.88 24.37
C GLU A 583 14.17 -7.37 24.52
N SER A 584 13.56 -6.55 23.68
CA SER A 584 13.72 -5.09 23.70
C SER A 584 13.25 -4.46 25.03
N LEU A 585 12.12 -4.92 25.58
CA LEU A 585 11.64 -4.46 26.88
C LEU A 585 12.53 -4.95 28.01
N ALA A 586 13.03 -6.17 27.93
CA ALA A 586 13.97 -6.71 28.92
C ALA A 586 15.25 -5.89 28.99
N ASP A 587 15.84 -5.55 27.82
CA ASP A 587 17.04 -4.69 27.72
C ASP A 587 16.80 -3.33 28.36
N LEU A 588 15.65 -2.71 28.06
CA LEU A 588 15.26 -1.42 28.63
C LEU A 588 15.19 -1.50 30.17
N LEU A 589 14.46 -2.45 30.71
CA LEU A 589 14.26 -2.60 32.15
C LEU A 589 15.58 -2.94 32.89
N TYR A 590 16.43 -3.73 32.25
CA TYR A 590 17.74 -4.09 32.83
C TYR A 590 18.73 -2.92 32.89
N LYS A 591 18.81 -2.18 31.77
CA LYS A 591 19.84 -1.13 31.58
C LYS A 591 19.57 0.12 32.42
N TYR A 592 18.28 0.49 32.56
CA TYR A 592 17.91 1.78 33.13
C TYR A 592 17.30 1.71 34.53
N SER A 593 17.34 0.55 35.19
CA SER A 593 16.85 0.42 36.56
C SER A 593 17.76 -0.41 37.46
N ASP A 594 18.01 0.14 38.64
CA ASP A 594 18.62 -0.60 39.77
C ASP A 594 17.56 -1.25 40.67
N ASP A 595 16.29 -1.04 40.40
CA ASP A 595 15.18 -1.62 41.17
C ASP A 595 15.10 -3.13 40.93
N LYS A 596 15.03 -3.90 42.04
CA LYS A 596 14.98 -5.36 42.00
C LYS A 596 13.70 -5.88 41.30
N GLY A 597 12.57 -5.19 41.47
CA GLY A 597 11.31 -5.57 40.87
C GLY A 597 11.37 -5.44 39.35
N LEU A 598 11.90 -4.34 38.84
CA LEU A 598 12.08 -4.11 37.41
C LEU A 598 13.10 -5.06 36.80
N ARG A 599 14.17 -5.38 37.51
CA ARG A 599 15.12 -6.41 37.08
C ARG A 599 14.50 -7.81 37.07
N GLN A 600 13.62 -8.12 38.01
CA GLN A 600 12.84 -9.37 37.95
C GLN A 600 11.94 -9.41 36.72
N LYS A 601 11.21 -8.31 36.40
CA LYS A 601 10.44 -8.19 35.15
C LYS A 601 11.31 -8.36 33.90
N SER A 602 12.49 -7.75 33.88
CA SER A 602 13.48 -7.94 32.81
C SER A 602 13.83 -9.40 32.60
N PHE A 603 14.12 -10.12 33.68
CA PHE A 603 14.38 -11.57 33.63
C PHE A 603 13.20 -12.34 33.06
N ASP A 604 11.99 -12.01 33.49
CA ASP A 604 10.76 -12.66 33.00
C ASP A 604 10.57 -12.45 31.50
N HIS A 605 10.87 -11.27 31.00
CA HIS A 605 10.82 -10.95 29.56
C HIS A 605 11.92 -11.66 28.77
N TYR A 606 13.15 -11.76 29.26
CA TYR A 606 14.19 -12.57 28.61
C TYR A 606 13.80 -14.06 28.54
N CYS A 607 13.16 -14.59 29.60
CA CYS A 607 12.63 -15.95 29.56
C CYS A 607 11.59 -16.13 28.46
N ARG A 608 10.64 -15.19 28.32
CA ARG A 608 9.61 -15.22 27.27
C ARG A 608 10.22 -15.07 25.89
N ALA A 609 11.17 -14.15 25.70
CA ALA A 609 11.90 -13.98 24.44
C ALA A 609 12.59 -15.28 23.99
N PHE A 610 13.28 -15.95 24.94
CA PHE A 610 13.92 -17.23 24.67
C PHE A 610 12.91 -18.33 24.32
N LEU A 611 11.81 -18.46 25.07
CA LEU A 611 10.73 -19.41 24.78
C LEU A 611 10.04 -19.16 23.45
N ALA A 612 10.01 -17.91 22.99
CA ALA A 612 9.56 -17.51 21.66
C ALA A 612 10.59 -17.75 20.54
N GLY A 613 11.74 -18.39 20.86
CA GLY A 613 12.76 -18.76 19.89
C GLY A 613 13.89 -17.74 19.69
N ARG A 614 13.95 -16.65 20.47
CA ARG A 614 15.02 -15.64 20.39
C ARG A 614 16.30 -16.14 21.06
N GLN A 615 17.24 -16.64 20.28
CA GLN A 615 18.55 -17.10 20.78
C GLN A 615 19.44 -15.95 21.26
N SER A 616 19.24 -14.73 20.75
CA SER A 616 19.96 -13.52 21.18
C SER A 616 19.77 -13.22 22.67
N ALA A 617 18.57 -13.47 23.20
CA ALA A 617 18.26 -13.29 24.62
C ALA A 617 19.03 -14.23 25.57
N LEU A 618 19.67 -15.28 25.05
CA LEU A 618 20.22 -16.37 25.84
C LEU A 618 21.41 -15.96 26.69
N TYR A 619 22.20 -14.99 26.23
CA TYR A 619 23.33 -14.46 27.02
C TYR A 619 22.84 -13.71 28.27
N ASP A 620 21.91 -12.77 28.12
CA ASP A 620 21.40 -11.95 29.21
C ASP A 620 20.53 -12.77 30.17
N LEU A 621 19.70 -13.67 29.62
CA LEU A 621 19.00 -14.67 30.41
C LEU A 621 19.93 -15.53 31.24
N GLY A 622 20.97 -16.08 30.66
CA GLY A 622 21.96 -16.90 31.35
C GLY A 622 22.74 -16.11 32.40
N TRP A 623 23.09 -14.88 32.10
CA TRP A 623 23.75 -13.98 33.05
C TRP A 623 22.86 -13.71 34.27
N MET A 624 21.60 -13.33 34.04
CA MET A 624 20.64 -13.06 35.11
C MET A 624 20.33 -14.32 35.94
N TYR A 625 20.19 -15.46 35.29
CA TYR A 625 19.88 -16.72 35.95
C TYR A 625 21.03 -17.27 36.78
N PHE A 626 22.24 -17.36 36.19
CA PHE A 626 23.41 -17.96 36.85
C PHE A 626 24.15 -16.98 37.74
N VAL A 627 24.44 -15.78 37.24
CA VAL A 627 25.30 -14.82 37.94
C VAL A 627 24.53 -13.98 38.96
N ASN A 628 23.33 -13.47 38.55
CA ASN A 628 22.51 -12.64 39.43
C ASN A 628 21.49 -13.44 40.27
N GLY A 629 21.24 -14.71 39.95
CA GLY A 629 20.42 -15.61 40.75
C GLY A 629 18.89 -15.48 40.56
N TYR A 630 18.43 -14.74 39.54
CA TYR A 630 17.00 -14.58 39.24
C TYR A 630 16.32 -15.90 38.87
N THR A 631 15.03 -16.06 39.22
CA THR A 631 14.18 -17.22 38.90
C THR A 631 12.74 -16.79 38.80
N ASN A 632 11.90 -17.58 38.12
CA ASN A 632 10.46 -17.43 38.14
C ASN A 632 9.74 -18.80 38.03
N ASP A 633 8.44 -18.81 38.21
CA ASP A 633 7.63 -20.06 38.28
C ASP A 633 7.31 -20.69 36.92
N PHE A 634 7.40 -19.95 35.83
CA PHE A 634 7.04 -20.45 34.50
C PHE A 634 8.26 -20.95 33.70
N PHE A 635 9.46 -20.52 34.03
CA PHE A 635 10.68 -20.98 33.37
C PHE A 635 11.15 -22.30 34.01
N LYS A 636 10.84 -23.41 33.36
CA LYS A 636 10.97 -24.76 33.91
C LYS A 636 12.33 -25.43 33.64
N LEU A 637 13.25 -24.78 32.89
CA LEU A 637 14.54 -25.37 32.61
C LEU A 637 15.39 -25.47 33.90
N SER A 638 15.96 -26.64 34.13
CA SER A 638 16.97 -26.83 35.16
C SER A 638 18.26 -26.11 34.79
N PRO A 639 19.17 -25.85 35.76
CA PRO A 639 20.49 -25.23 35.48
C PRO A 639 21.26 -25.99 34.40
N ASP A 640 21.24 -27.33 34.43
CA ASP A 640 21.95 -28.15 33.46
C ASP A 640 21.33 -28.10 32.07
N GLU A 641 20.00 -28.07 31.96
CA GLU A 641 19.28 -27.93 30.68
C GLU A 641 19.54 -26.56 30.05
N LEU A 642 19.48 -25.48 30.84
CA LEU A 642 19.80 -24.13 30.33
C LEU A 642 21.27 -24.04 29.89
N LEU A 643 22.19 -24.61 30.69
CA LEU A 643 23.59 -24.65 30.34
C LEU A 643 23.83 -25.40 29.03
N GLN A 644 23.15 -26.54 28.80
CA GLN A 644 23.22 -27.29 27.57
C GLN A 644 22.74 -26.48 26.38
N LYS A 645 21.64 -25.73 26.52
CA LYS A 645 21.14 -24.81 25.49
C LYS A 645 22.15 -23.71 25.16
N ILE A 646 22.81 -23.14 26.15
CA ILE A 646 23.85 -22.13 25.94
C ILE A 646 25.03 -22.75 25.15
N ILE A 647 25.43 -23.99 25.47
CA ILE A 647 26.49 -24.72 24.78
C ILE A 647 26.14 -25.00 23.33
N GLU A 648 24.90 -25.42 23.07
CA GLU A 648 24.39 -25.67 21.70
C GLU A 648 24.45 -24.42 20.83
N VAL A 649 23.94 -23.29 21.33
CA VAL A 649 23.92 -22.02 20.59
C VAL A 649 25.32 -21.42 20.45
N GLU A 650 26.18 -21.60 21.47
CA GLU A 650 27.56 -21.13 21.42
C GLU A 650 28.37 -21.80 20.30
N GLY A 651 28.06 -23.06 19.99
CA GLY A 651 28.71 -23.80 18.89
C GLY A 651 28.64 -23.07 17.55
N ASP A 652 27.52 -22.46 17.24
CA ASP A 652 27.26 -21.73 15.98
C ASP A 652 27.52 -20.21 16.10
N SER A 653 27.71 -19.70 17.32
CA SER A 653 27.87 -18.27 17.58
C SER A 653 29.25 -17.76 17.22
N LYS A 654 29.33 -16.64 16.50
CA LYS A 654 30.57 -15.88 16.28
C LYS A 654 30.93 -15.00 17.47
N SER A 655 29.98 -14.70 18.35
CA SER A 655 30.21 -13.85 19.55
C SER A 655 30.96 -14.59 20.63
N SER A 656 31.86 -13.89 21.32
CA SER A 656 32.60 -14.42 22.47
C SER A 656 31.81 -14.44 23.79
N SER A 657 30.61 -13.82 23.80
CA SER A 657 29.85 -13.57 25.04
C SER A 657 29.38 -14.85 25.72
N LEU A 658 28.78 -15.79 24.96
CA LEU A 658 28.30 -17.04 25.52
C LEU A 658 29.44 -17.92 26.02
N ALA A 659 30.56 -18.01 25.30
CA ALA A 659 31.75 -18.72 25.76
C ALA A 659 32.33 -18.12 27.05
N TYR A 660 32.34 -16.79 27.16
CA TYR A 660 32.76 -16.10 28.41
C TYR A 660 31.80 -16.40 29.56
N LEU A 661 30.50 -16.37 29.34
CA LEU A 661 29.48 -16.72 30.34
C LEU A 661 29.70 -18.16 30.85
N LEU A 662 29.87 -19.13 29.92
CA LEU A 662 30.14 -20.52 30.28
C LEU A 662 31.42 -20.65 31.12
N GLY A 663 32.47 -19.93 30.74
CA GLY A 663 33.71 -19.85 31.54
C GLY A 663 33.45 -19.37 32.95
N LEU A 664 32.65 -18.33 33.14
CA LEU A 664 32.27 -17.80 34.45
C LEU A 664 31.43 -18.79 35.27
N VAL A 665 30.42 -19.42 34.64
CA VAL A 665 29.51 -20.36 35.32
C VAL A 665 30.27 -21.57 35.80
N TYR A 666 31.13 -22.18 35.00
CA TYR A 666 31.96 -23.30 35.40
C TYR A 666 33.03 -22.89 36.41
N PHE A 667 33.58 -21.68 36.31
CA PHE A 667 34.62 -21.20 37.21
C PHE A 667 34.15 -20.98 38.65
N ASN A 668 32.95 -20.41 38.81
CA ASN A 668 32.39 -20.09 40.10
C ASN A 668 31.40 -21.14 40.66
N GLY A 669 31.00 -22.12 39.83
CA GLY A 669 30.02 -23.11 40.23
C GLY A 669 28.62 -22.52 40.45
N TYR A 670 28.21 -21.52 39.66
CA TYR A 670 26.90 -20.87 39.79
C TYR A 670 25.76 -21.85 39.46
N LYS A 671 25.01 -22.26 40.47
CA LYS A 671 23.89 -23.26 40.35
C LYS A 671 24.29 -24.62 39.76
N ILE A 672 25.58 -24.86 39.54
CA ILE A 672 26.19 -26.13 39.09
C ILE A 672 27.46 -26.41 39.90
N HIS A 673 28.03 -27.60 39.74
CA HIS A 673 29.32 -27.90 40.37
C HIS A 673 30.46 -27.14 39.67
N GLU A 674 31.36 -26.55 40.50
CA GLU A 674 32.57 -25.90 40.02
C GLU A 674 33.43 -26.86 39.19
N ASN A 675 33.87 -26.40 37.99
CA ASN A 675 34.77 -27.16 37.12
C ASN A 675 35.77 -26.22 36.45
N LYS A 676 36.87 -25.98 37.10
CA LYS A 676 37.91 -25.05 36.61
C LYS A 676 38.60 -25.52 35.35
N ALA A 677 38.64 -26.82 35.06
CA ALA A 677 39.18 -27.33 33.81
C ALA A 677 38.28 -27.00 32.63
N ALA A 678 36.96 -27.17 32.79
CA ALA A 678 35.98 -26.73 31.79
C ALA A 678 36.01 -25.21 31.64
N ALA A 679 36.09 -24.44 32.72
CA ALA A 679 36.18 -22.99 32.69
C ALA A 679 37.40 -22.49 31.91
N GLU A 680 38.58 -23.13 32.07
CA GLU A 680 39.78 -22.82 31.30
C GLU A 680 39.54 -22.99 29.80
N GLN A 681 38.91 -24.09 29.38
CA GLN A 681 38.60 -24.35 27.97
C GLN A 681 37.65 -23.31 27.39
N TRP A 682 36.60 -22.95 28.14
CA TRP A 682 35.64 -21.94 27.70
C TRP A 682 36.23 -20.54 27.63
N TYR A 683 37.09 -20.17 28.58
CA TYR A 683 37.81 -18.90 28.49
C TYR A 683 38.76 -18.85 27.29
N LEU A 684 39.49 -19.95 26.99
CA LEU A 684 40.32 -20.03 25.80
C LEU A 684 39.48 -19.85 24.53
N LYS A 685 38.33 -20.53 24.43
CA LYS A 685 37.40 -20.38 23.29
C LYS A 685 36.88 -18.96 23.17
N ALA A 686 36.58 -18.31 24.29
CA ALA A 686 36.16 -16.90 24.27
C ALA A 686 37.27 -15.96 23.80
N ILE A 687 38.54 -16.26 24.18
CA ILE A 687 39.72 -15.51 23.72
C ILE A 687 39.92 -15.68 22.22
N ASP A 688 39.78 -16.89 21.70
CA ASP A 688 39.89 -17.16 20.27
C ASP A 688 38.83 -16.41 19.44
N LYS A 689 37.68 -16.11 20.08
CA LYS A 689 36.60 -15.26 19.52
C LYS A 689 36.78 -13.75 19.87
N GLY A 690 37.95 -13.35 20.43
CA GLY A 690 38.30 -11.95 20.68
C GLY A 690 37.89 -11.38 22.05
N SER A 691 37.56 -12.21 23.06
CA SER A 691 37.17 -11.72 24.38
C SER A 691 38.39 -11.30 25.24
N LEU A 692 38.67 -10.01 25.27
CA LEU A 692 39.72 -9.45 26.13
C LEU A 692 39.41 -9.60 27.65
N THR A 693 38.12 -9.65 27.99
CA THR A 693 37.66 -9.87 29.35
C THR A 693 37.96 -11.29 29.83
N ALA A 694 37.71 -12.30 28.95
CA ALA A 694 38.08 -13.69 29.23
C ALA A 694 39.56 -13.84 29.42
N ALA A 695 40.39 -13.17 28.61
CA ALA A 695 41.83 -13.18 28.70
C ALA A 695 42.30 -12.68 30.09
N CYS A 696 41.76 -11.56 30.55
CA CYS A 696 42.06 -11.04 31.89
C CYS A 696 41.68 -12.02 33.02
N LYS A 697 40.50 -12.66 32.90
CA LYS A 697 40.04 -13.64 33.90
C LYS A 697 40.89 -14.91 33.90
N LEU A 698 41.24 -15.44 32.76
CA LEU A 698 42.10 -16.61 32.61
C LEU A 698 43.51 -16.34 33.14
N ALA A 699 44.06 -15.19 32.82
CA ALA A 699 45.37 -14.78 33.32
C ALA A 699 45.41 -14.69 34.86
N LEU A 700 44.36 -14.10 35.45
CA LEU A 700 44.24 -14.05 36.92
C LEU A 700 44.10 -15.46 37.51
N TYR A 701 43.39 -16.37 36.89
CA TYR A 701 43.32 -17.77 37.30
C TYR A 701 44.70 -18.45 37.28
N TYR A 702 45.43 -18.28 36.19
CA TYR A 702 46.79 -18.85 36.08
C TYR A 702 47.72 -18.28 37.15
N ILE A 703 47.68 -16.97 37.40
CA ILE A 703 48.56 -16.30 38.38
C ILE A 703 48.18 -16.66 39.82
N ASN A 704 46.92 -16.54 40.19
CA ASN A 704 46.49 -16.59 41.58
C ASN A 704 46.30 -18.01 42.10
N GLU A 705 45.67 -18.87 41.32
CA GLU A 705 45.29 -20.21 41.75
C GLU A 705 46.29 -21.26 41.27
N ARG A 706 46.65 -21.26 39.99
CA ARG A 706 47.51 -22.28 39.38
C ARG A 706 49.01 -21.99 39.60
N LYS A 707 49.38 -20.76 39.98
CA LYS A 707 50.76 -20.29 40.09
C LYS A 707 51.58 -20.43 38.80
N LEU A 708 50.92 -20.44 37.64
CA LEU A 708 51.53 -20.52 36.32
C LEU A 708 51.84 -19.10 35.81
N TYR A 709 52.80 -18.46 36.43
CA TYR A 709 53.09 -17.04 36.26
C TYR A 709 53.43 -16.65 34.81
N ASP A 710 54.22 -17.48 34.12
CA ASP A 710 54.62 -17.22 32.72
C ASP A 710 53.41 -17.30 31.76
N LYS A 711 52.52 -18.30 31.94
CA LYS A 711 51.28 -18.40 31.14
C LYS A 711 50.37 -17.20 31.43
N GLY A 712 50.19 -16.84 32.69
CA GLY A 712 49.33 -15.70 33.01
C GLY A 712 49.89 -14.39 32.45
N TYR A 713 51.20 -14.19 32.50
CA TYR A 713 51.87 -13.05 31.91
C TYR A 713 51.67 -13.02 30.38
N SER A 714 51.90 -14.13 29.66
CA SER A 714 51.77 -14.22 28.23
C SER A 714 50.33 -13.92 27.73
N VAL A 715 49.31 -14.39 28.46
CA VAL A 715 47.92 -14.08 28.14
C VAL A 715 47.62 -12.59 28.31
N LEU A 716 48.16 -11.96 29.36
CA LEU A 716 48.00 -10.52 29.58
C LEU A 716 48.76 -9.70 28.54
N GLU A 717 49.96 -10.14 28.13
CA GLU A 717 50.76 -9.44 27.12
C GLU A 717 50.01 -9.41 25.78
N LYS A 718 49.48 -10.54 25.32
CA LYS A 718 48.65 -10.60 24.12
C LYS A 718 47.38 -9.74 24.22
N ALA A 719 46.68 -9.82 25.36
CA ALA A 719 45.47 -9.01 25.55
C ALA A 719 45.78 -7.49 25.63
N HIS A 720 46.96 -7.11 26.05
CA HIS A 720 47.42 -5.72 26.02
C HIS A 720 47.71 -5.28 24.57
N GLU A 721 48.41 -6.12 23.79
CA GLU A 721 48.68 -5.89 22.36
C GLU A 721 47.37 -5.74 21.59
N ASP A 722 46.33 -6.53 21.93
CA ASP A 722 45.01 -6.47 21.37
C ASP A 722 44.14 -5.29 21.91
N GLY A 723 44.75 -4.41 22.74
CA GLY A 723 44.16 -3.15 23.17
C GLY A 723 43.38 -3.17 24.50
N SER A 724 43.51 -4.22 25.33
CA SER A 724 42.80 -4.30 26.59
C SER A 724 43.42 -3.37 27.65
N VAL A 725 42.71 -2.31 28.02
CA VAL A 725 43.11 -1.36 29.07
C VAL A 725 43.32 -2.07 30.43
N LYS A 726 42.42 -3.01 30.74
CA LYS A 726 42.51 -3.83 31.96
C LYS A 726 43.75 -4.74 31.97
N ALA A 727 44.07 -5.35 30.82
CA ALA A 727 45.28 -6.15 30.68
C ALA A 727 46.53 -5.26 30.81
N THR A 728 46.54 -4.06 30.24
CA THR A 728 47.60 -3.06 30.38
C THR A 728 47.88 -2.76 31.86
N ARG A 729 46.85 -2.53 32.67
CA ARG A 729 46.98 -2.34 34.13
C ARG A 729 47.54 -3.58 34.81
N LEU A 730 47.00 -4.77 34.50
CA LEU A 730 47.45 -6.02 35.13
C LEU A 730 48.92 -6.34 34.79
N LEU A 731 49.34 -6.07 33.55
CA LEU A 731 50.75 -6.17 33.15
C LEU A 731 51.63 -5.19 33.95
N GLY A 732 51.17 -3.96 34.14
CA GLY A 732 51.86 -3.00 34.99
C GLY A 732 52.08 -3.53 36.39
N LEU A 733 51.10 -4.24 36.97
CA LEU A 733 51.23 -4.92 38.27
C LEU A 733 52.21 -6.11 38.23
N CYS A 734 52.20 -6.88 37.10
CA CYS A 734 53.17 -7.97 36.89
C CYS A 734 54.62 -7.44 36.93
N TYR A 735 54.93 -6.37 36.21
CA TYR A 735 56.24 -5.72 36.24
C TYR A 735 56.56 -5.11 37.61
N LYS A 736 55.56 -4.57 38.32
CA LYS A 736 55.79 -4.00 39.69
C LYS A 736 56.18 -5.08 40.69
N LYS A 737 55.58 -6.25 40.65
CA LYS A 737 55.79 -7.36 41.58
C LYS A 737 56.80 -8.40 41.09
N GLY A 738 57.08 -8.51 39.79
CA GLY A 738 57.97 -9.54 39.23
C GLY A 738 57.21 -10.86 39.02
N ILE A 739 55.99 -10.83 38.54
CA ILE A 739 55.13 -12.02 38.33
C ILE A 739 55.17 -12.41 36.84
N GLY A 740 55.76 -13.57 36.53
CA GLY A 740 55.93 -14.05 35.15
C GLY A 740 56.93 -13.21 34.32
N VAL A 741 57.56 -12.23 34.93
CA VAL A 741 58.48 -11.33 34.25
C VAL A 741 59.47 -10.69 35.30
N LYS A 742 60.67 -10.35 34.86
CA LYS A 742 61.66 -9.66 35.72
C LYS A 742 61.10 -8.30 36.17
N LYS A 743 61.18 -8.05 37.47
CA LYS A 743 60.72 -6.79 38.08
C LYS A 743 61.32 -5.57 37.40
N ASN A 744 60.43 -4.66 36.91
CA ASN A 744 60.83 -3.42 36.25
C ASN A 744 59.85 -2.28 36.61
N ARG A 745 60.35 -1.43 37.59
CA ARG A 745 59.55 -0.32 38.11
C ARG A 745 59.27 0.76 37.09
N SER A 746 60.14 1.01 36.12
CA SER A 746 59.92 2.02 35.04
C SER A 746 58.82 1.59 34.07
N LYS A 747 58.88 0.33 33.59
CA LYS A 747 57.87 -0.24 32.71
C LYS A 747 56.54 -0.39 33.43
N ALA A 748 56.55 -0.75 34.70
CA ALA A 748 55.33 -0.78 35.54
C ALA A 748 54.64 0.57 35.59
N LYS A 749 55.43 1.66 35.88
CA LYS A 749 54.85 3.01 35.90
C LYS A 749 54.34 3.50 34.58
N ALA A 750 54.99 3.16 33.46
CA ALA A 750 54.53 3.50 32.10
C ALA A 750 53.21 2.84 31.78
N LEU A 751 53.05 1.52 31.98
CA LEU A 751 51.83 0.78 31.71
C LEU A 751 50.66 1.22 32.62
N LEU A 752 50.92 1.47 33.91
CA LEU A 752 49.88 1.97 34.81
C LEU A 752 49.40 3.37 34.41
N LYS A 753 50.33 4.23 33.95
CA LYS A 753 49.97 5.53 33.42
C LYS A 753 49.16 5.41 32.12
N GLU A 754 49.58 4.56 31.21
CA GLU A 754 48.84 4.29 29.95
C GLU A 754 47.42 3.81 30.23
N ALA A 755 47.21 2.89 31.17
CA ALA A 755 45.90 2.43 31.56
C ALA A 755 45.04 3.56 32.15
N ALA A 756 45.64 4.41 33.02
CA ALA A 756 44.96 5.56 33.60
C ALA A 756 44.58 6.61 32.56
N ASP A 757 45.49 6.91 31.62
CA ASP A 757 45.24 7.85 30.49
C ASP A 757 44.12 7.34 29.56
N LYS A 758 43.92 6.03 29.51
CA LYS A 758 42.81 5.37 28.78
C LYS A 758 41.54 5.16 29.62
N GLY A 759 41.46 5.74 30.81
CA GLY A 759 40.25 5.75 31.64
C GLY A 759 40.09 4.59 32.63
N ASP A 760 41.14 3.79 32.94
CA ASP A 760 41.07 2.77 33.99
C ASP A 760 41.17 3.44 35.38
N GLU A 761 40.04 3.61 36.07
CA GLU A 761 39.97 4.24 37.40
C GLU A 761 40.80 3.52 38.46
N ASP A 762 40.90 2.18 38.37
CA ASP A 762 41.72 1.38 39.27
C ASP A 762 43.22 1.63 39.08
N ALA A 763 43.63 2.11 37.90
CA ALA A 763 45.02 2.47 37.64
C ALA A 763 45.39 3.83 38.27
N VAL A 764 44.41 4.71 38.48
CA VAL A 764 44.58 6.04 39.13
C VAL A 764 44.63 5.92 40.65
N ALA A 765 43.85 5.00 41.24
CA ALA A 765 43.84 4.77 42.68
C ALA A 765 45.10 4.02 43.09
N GLU A 766 45.96 4.62 43.92
CA GLU A 766 47.08 3.89 44.50
C GLU A 766 46.61 2.64 45.24
N PRO A 767 47.14 1.45 44.90
CA PRO A 767 46.65 0.21 45.46
C PRO A 767 47.04 -0.01 46.88
N LYS A 768 46.25 0.50 47.84
CA LYS A 768 46.45 0.19 49.27
C LYS A 768 46.05 -1.23 49.68
N LYS A 769 45.31 -1.96 48.86
CA LYS A 769 44.94 -3.38 49.05
C LYS A 769 44.57 -4.01 47.66
N PHE A 770 45.60 -4.43 46.90
CA PHE A 770 45.32 -5.38 45.82
C PHE A 770 45.99 -6.72 46.14
N ILE A 771 45.12 -7.67 46.51
CA ILE A 771 45.41 -9.09 46.35
C ILE A 771 45.17 -9.34 44.87
N PHE A 772 46.18 -9.83 44.12
CA PHE A 772 45.96 -10.39 42.80
C PHE A 772 44.89 -11.44 42.90
#